data_a3d921b97115d15fd1e1e1c5ab299e0c
#
_entry.id   a3d921b97115d15fd1e1e1c5ab299e0c
#
_cell.length_a   1.000
_cell.length_b   1.000
_cell.length_c   1.000
_cell.angle_alpha   90.00
_cell.angle_beta   90.00
_cell.angle_gamma   90.00
#
_symmetry.space_group_name_H-M   'P 1'
#
loop_
_entity.id
_entity.type
_entity.pdbx_description
1 polymer ?
#
loop_
_entity_poly.entity_id
_entity_poly.type
_entity_poly.pdbx_seq_one_letter_code
_entity_poly.pdbx_strand_id
1 'polypeptide(L)'
;MPLSDVIHLLQPQRPWAELQACSNFTFLTGGSHPEEYMDRAALLGLSAVAIADVNSVAGIVRAHTRSREIARLVAERQTFDRGVGLIGPPAPLKCKPSPSAQIYNTPRLLPAAKIVLRDGFAATLLPVNRSGWGRLCRLISRGRLRAEKGTCDIGLDDLLEFGGDQLMVLHAPPTEKVQAGATSWVSQARSLIRRFPQDVMLLLAPAYDGQDTHQFENIAALAHTLSVPLVASAAPVMHHGSRRRLTDALTAIRLGVRVDTLGRAAQVNAEQRIRSAAEAAVLFQTYPDALTQTGRVLERLGFSLDSLRYEYPSELTEGETPADRLRRLAYEGLEWRYPNGASERAKGLIEHELSLISKLEYEPYFLTVNDIVAFARSRGILCQGRGSAANSVVCYCLGVTSVSPEVGTMVFERFVSEARNEPPDIDVDFEHERREEVIQHIYARYGRHRAGLCATVVHYRGKRAILEVGRAMGLSEDTIGALSSQLWGFFSAKGLEASRMAEIGLDASDPHLRQTMALIYEVIGFPRHLSQHVGGFIVTDGRLDELVPIENATMEGRTVICWDKDDIDSLGILKVDVLALGMLTCIRKAFDLIAVHHGVAYSLATLPPEDPDVYDMLCRADSVGVFQVESRAQMNFLPRMRPRTFYDLVIEVAIIRPGPIQGDMVHPYIRRRN
;
A
#
# COMPACT_ATOMS: atom_id res chain seq x y z
N MET A 1 -35.30 -15.58 -34.74
CA MET A 1 -34.22 -16.55 -34.74
C MET A 1 -34.59 -17.68 -33.83
N PRO A 2 -34.51 -18.94 -34.27
CA PRO A 2 -34.76 -20.10 -33.38
C PRO A 2 -33.73 -20.16 -32.27
N LEU A 3 -34.12 -20.65 -31.10
CA LEU A 3 -33.25 -20.85 -29.93
C LEU A 3 -32.00 -21.71 -30.24
N SER A 4 -32.04 -22.54 -31.30
CA SER A 4 -30.88 -23.30 -31.80
C SER A 4 -29.72 -22.42 -32.29
N ASP A 5 -30.02 -21.27 -32.89
CA ASP A 5 -29.00 -20.36 -33.43
C ASP A 5 -28.34 -19.52 -32.35
N VAL A 6 -29.01 -19.36 -31.19
CA VAL A 6 -28.45 -18.69 -30.02
C VAL A 6 -27.50 -19.64 -29.25
N ILE A 7 -27.75 -20.96 -29.31
CA ILE A 7 -26.91 -21.98 -28.63
C ILE A 7 -25.60 -22.22 -29.42
N HIS A 8 -25.55 -22.01 -30.72
CA HIS A 8 -24.31 -22.08 -31.49
C HIS A 8 -23.36 -20.90 -31.23
N LEU A 9 -23.82 -19.80 -30.60
CA LEU A 9 -22.98 -18.71 -30.09
C LEU A 9 -22.28 -19.06 -28.78
N LEU A 10 -22.58 -20.22 -28.19
CA LEU A 10 -21.96 -20.76 -26.98
C LEU A 10 -20.82 -21.77 -27.25
N GLN A 11 -20.20 -21.72 -28.42
CA GLN A 11 -18.93 -22.42 -28.64
C GLN A 11 -17.87 -21.88 -27.65
N PRO A 12 -16.81 -22.68 -27.28
CA PRO A 12 -15.81 -22.26 -26.33
C PRO A 12 -15.25 -20.91 -26.77
N GLN A 13 -15.69 -19.87 -26.06
CA GLN A 13 -15.34 -18.50 -26.39
C GLN A 13 -13.83 -18.37 -26.29
N ARG A 14 -13.22 -17.73 -27.32
CA ARG A 14 -11.81 -17.41 -27.28
C ARG A 14 -11.48 -16.73 -25.96
N PRO A 15 -10.34 -17.03 -25.32
CA PRO A 15 -9.97 -16.39 -24.06
C PRO A 15 -9.96 -14.87 -24.23
N TRP A 16 -10.78 -14.17 -23.45
CA TRP A 16 -10.85 -12.72 -23.43
C TRP A 16 -10.05 -12.17 -22.24
N ALA A 17 -9.24 -11.17 -22.51
CA ALA A 17 -8.49 -10.43 -21.50
C ALA A 17 -8.75 -8.93 -21.65
N GLU A 18 -8.99 -8.23 -20.56
CA GLU A 18 -9.03 -6.78 -20.55
C GLU A 18 -7.61 -6.22 -20.36
N LEU A 19 -7.16 -5.37 -21.31
CA LEU A 19 -5.78 -4.87 -21.32
C LEU A 19 -5.60 -3.50 -20.66
N GLN A 20 -6.68 -2.84 -20.25
CA GLN A 20 -6.60 -1.46 -19.78
C GLN A 20 -7.72 -1.07 -18.82
N ALA A 21 -7.79 -1.72 -17.67
CA ALA A 21 -8.68 -1.28 -16.60
C ALA A 21 -8.03 -0.15 -15.78
N CYS A 22 -8.76 0.98 -15.65
CA CYS A 22 -8.35 2.12 -14.85
C CYS A 22 -8.97 2.00 -13.44
N SER A 23 -8.15 1.83 -12.42
CA SER A 23 -8.61 1.73 -11.04
C SER A 23 -8.69 3.09 -10.34
N ASN A 24 -9.23 3.10 -9.12
CA ASN A 24 -9.29 4.30 -8.28
C ASN A 24 -7.90 4.76 -7.79
N PHE A 25 -6.82 4.05 -8.10
CA PHE A 25 -5.43 4.51 -7.94
C PHE A 25 -4.98 5.45 -9.08
N THR A 26 -5.80 5.63 -10.13
CA THR A 26 -5.85 6.85 -10.90
C THR A 26 -6.80 7.81 -10.19
N PHE A 27 -6.27 8.48 -9.17
CA PHE A 27 -7.04 9.23 -8.17
C PHE A 27 -8.10 10.14 -8.79
N LEU A 28 -9.32 10.09 -8.25
CA LEU A 28 -10.47 10.86 -8.69
C LEU A 28 -10.86 10.65 -10.18
N THR A 29 -10.49 9.50 -10.74
CA THR A 29 -10.80 9.13 -12.13
C THR A 29 -11.43 7.74 -12.22
N GLY A 30 -10.73 6.69 -11.76
CA GLY A 30 -11.29 5.34 -11.72
C GLY A 30 -12.37 5.20 -10.66
N GLY A 31 -13.52 4.63 -11.03
CA GLY A 31 -14.69 4.45 -10.14
C GLY A 31 -14.71 3.11 -9.41
N SER A 32 -13.61 2.36 -9.39
CA SER A 32 -13.56 1.02 -8.80
C SER A 32 -12.21 0.69 -8.19
N HIS A 33 -12.24 -0.10 -7.11
CA HIS A 33 -11.03 -0.67 -6.54
C HIS A 33 -10.40 -1.73 -7.48
N PRO A 34 -9.08 -1.93 -7.44
CA PRO A 34 -8.42 -3.00 -8.19
C PRO A 34 -9.01 -4.39 -7.90
N GLU A 35 -9.36 -4.65 -6.63
CA GLU A 35 -9.98 -5.89 -6.16
C GLU A 35 -11.35 -6.12 -6.82
N GLU A 36 -12.16 -5.07 -6.99
CA GLU A 36 -13.49 -5.16 -7.63
C GLU A 36 -13.38 -5.55 -9.11
N TYR A 37 -12.30 -5.14 -9.80
CA TYR A 37 -12.03 -5.60 -11.16
C TYR A 37 -11.69 -7.08 -11.20
N MET A 38 -10.89 -7.59 -10.27
CA MET A 38 -10.54 -9.02 -10.20
C MET A 38 -11.77 -9.86 -9.90
N ASP A 39 -12.61 -9.45 -8.96
CA ASP A 39 -13.87 -10.11 -8.63
C ASP A 39 -14.81 -10.17 -9.83
N ARG A 40 -14.98 -9.03 -10.49
CA ARG A 40 -15.87 -8.94 -11.65
C ARG A 40 -15.36 -9.77 -12.83
N ALA A 41 -14.04 -9.78 -13.06
CA ALA A 41 -13.42 -10.60 -14.11
C ALA A 41 -13.61 -12.10 -13.84
N ALA A 42 -13.48 -12.54 -12.59
CA ALA A 42 -13.76 -13.93 -12.20
C ALA A 42 -15.23 -14.31 -12.47
N LEU A 43 -16.17 -13.42 -12.15
CA LEU A 43 -17.60 -13.62 -12.40
C LEU A 43 -17.94 -13.64 -13.89
N LEU A 44 -17.24 -12.88 -14.71
CA LEU A 44 -17.45 -12.80 -16.16
C LEU A 44 -16.66 -13.86 -16.95
N GLY A 45 -15.81 -14.65 -16.27
CA GLY A 45 -14.99 -15.70 -16.88
C GLY A 45 -13.84 -15.19 -17.74
N LEU A 46 -13.28 -14.00 -17.45
CA LEU A 46 -12.13 -13.47 -18.16
C LEU A 46 -10.88 -14.29 -17.86
N SER A 47 -10.00 -14.40 -18.86
CA SER A 47 -8.69 -15.06 -18.70
C SER A 47 -7.70 -14.19 -17.94
N ALA A 48 -7.76 -12.86 -18.14
CA ALA A 48 -6.85 -11.91 -17.50
C ALA A 48 -7.44 -10.49 -17.46
N VAL A 49 -6.87 -9.67 -16.56
CA VAL A 49 -7.14 -8.22 -16.47
C VAL A 49 -5.83 -7.47 -16.25
N ALA A 50 -5.58 -6.45 -17.07
CA ALA A 50 -4.52 -5.48 -16.84
C ALA A 50 -5.07 -4.31 -16.02
N ILE A 51 -4.47 -4.05 -14.87
CA ILE A 51 -4.66 -2.79 -14.14
C ILE A 51 -3.64 -1.80 -14.68
N ALA A 52 -4.12 -0.75 -15.34
CA ALA A 52 -3.31 0.23 -16.08
C ALA A 52 -3.64 1.66 -15.63
N ASP A 53 -3.25 1.98 -14.42
CA ASP A 53 -3.41 3.32 -13.86
C ASP A 53 -2.46 4.33 -14.51
N VAL A 54 -2.83 5.61 -14.51
CA VAL A 54 -2.07 6.68 -15.18
C VAL A 54 -0.79 6.99 -14.42
N ASN A 55 0.35 6.76 -15.08
CA ASN A 55 1.70 7.00 -14.54
C ASN A 55 1.89 6.42 -13.13
N SER A 56 1.26 5.26 -12.85
CA SER A 56 1.22 4.66 -11.53
C SER A 56 1.07 3.15 -11.58
N VAL A 57 1.64 2.47 -10.58
CA VAL A 57 1.43 1.04 -10.30
C VAL A 57 0.99 0.82 -8.85
N ALA A 58 0.46 1.87 -8.20
CA ALA A 58 0.12 1.82 -6.78
C ALA A 58 -1.01 0.83 -6.44
N GLY A 59 -1.96 0.61 -7.37
CA GLY A 59 -3.08 -0.31 -7.15
C GLY A 59 -2.79 -1.78 -7.47
N ILE A 60 -1.64 -2.09 -8.06
CA ILE A 60 -1.38 -3.42 -8.63
C ILE A 60 -1.27 -4.51 -7.56
N VAL A 61 -0.65 -4.21 -6.42
CA VAL A 61 -0.47 -5.20 -5.34
C VAL A 61 -1.82 -5.64 -4.77
N ARG A 62 -2.78 -4.74 -4.64
CA ARG A 62 -4.14 -5.06 -4.17
C ARG A 62 -4.86 -6.02 -5.11
N ALA A 63 -4.77 -5.77 -6.42
CA ALA A 63 -5.28 -6.70 -7.43
C ALA A 63 -4.57 -8.05 -7.37
N HIS A 64 -3.25 -8.07 -7.14
CA HIS A 64 -2.46 -9.29 -7.00
C HIS A 64 -2.89 -10.12 -5.80
N THR A 65 -3.01 -9.49 -4.64
CA THR A 65 -3.48 -10.15 -3.41
C THR A 65 -4.88 -10.73 -3.61
N ARG A 66 -5.78 -9.97 -4.26
CA ARG A 66 -7.13 -10.45 -4.55
C ARG A 66 -7.14 -11.61 -5.56
N SER A 67 -6.29 -11.58 -6.58
CA SER A 67 -6.13 -12.70 -7.53
C SER A 67 -5.70 -13.99 -6.82
N ARG A 68 -4.74 -13.92 -5.89
CA ARG A 68 -4.30 -15.06 -5.07
C ARG A 68 -5.40 -15.58 -4.16
N GLU A 69 -6.18 -14.69 -3.56
CA GLU A 69 -7.33 -15.07 -2.72
C GLU A 69 -8.41 -15.78 -3.55
N ILE A 70 -8.75 -15.27 -4.75
CA ILE A 70 -9.68 -15.95 -5.66
C ILE A 70 -9.14 -17.33 -6.05
N ALA A 71 -7.86 -17.47 -6.38
CA ALA A 71 -7.24 -18.75 -6.72
C ALA A 71 -7.39 -19.78 -5.58
N ARG A 72 -7.14 -19.33 -4.34
CA ARG A 72 -7.33 -20.17 -3.15
C ARG A 72 -8.79 -20.64 -3.01
N LEU A 73 -9.75 -19.71 -3.11
CA LEU A 73 -11.17 -20.01 -3.00
C LEU A 73 -11.65 -20.98 -4.09
N VAL A 74 -11.16 -20.83 -5.32
CA VAL A 74 -11.45 -21.75 -6.43
C VAL A 74 -10.89 -23.14 -6.14
N ALA A 75 -9.64 -23.23 -5.65
CA ALA A 75 -9.01 -24.51 -5.30
C ALA A 75 -9.73 -25.21 -4.14
N GLU A 76 -10.10 -24.50 -3.08
CA GLU A 76 -10.87 -25.03 -1.95
C GLU A 76 -12.22 -25.59 -2.41
N ARG A 77 -12.91 -24.88 -3.30
CA ARG A 77 -14.19 -25.32 -3.87
C ARG A 77 -14.03 -26.57 -4.74
N GLN A 78 -13.04 -26.62 -5.62
CA GLN A 78 -12.76 -27.79 -6.47
C GLN A 78 -12.41 -29.03 -5.62
N THR A 79 -11.76 -28.84 -4.48
CA THR A 79 -11.45 -29.90 -3.53
C THR A 79 -12.73 -30.41 -2.86
N PHE A 80 -13.61 -29.51 -2.45
CA PHE A 80 -14.93 -29.86 -1.89
C PHE A 80 -15.80 -30.60 -2.89
N ASP A 81 -15.90 -30.13 -4.13
CA ASP A 81 -16.70 -30.75 -5.20
C ASP A 81 -16.16 -32.13 -5.59
N ARG A 82 -14.87 -32.43 -5.36
CA ARG A 82 -14.27 -33.78 -5.55
C ARG A 82 -14.48 -34.71 -4.37
N GLY A 83 -15.24 -34.33 -3.35
CA GLY A 83 -15.56 -35.18 -2.19
C GLY A 83 -14.41 -35.38 -1.20
N VAL A 84 -13.35 -34.56 -1.29
CA VAL A 84 -12.28 -34.49 -0.29
C VAL A 84 -12.74 -33.48 0.77
N GLY A 85 -13.44 -33.96 1.80
CA GLY A 85 -14.07 -33.12 2.81
C GLY A 85 -13.08 -32.26 3.60
N LEU A 86 -13.12 -30.97 3.42
CA LEU A 86 -12.63 -29.99 4.37
C LEU A 86 -13.78 -29.67 5.35
N ILE A 87 -13.51 -29.82 6.64
CA ILE A 87 -14.48 -29.61 7.72
C ILE A 87 -14.59 -28.10 7.94
N GLY A 88 -15.68 -27.49 7.49
CA GLY A 88 -16.11 -26.14 7.77
C GLY A 88 -16.60 -25.37 6.54
N PRO A 89 -17.65 -24.54 6.66
CA PRO A 89 -18.05 -23.66 5.57
C PRO A 89 -16.99 -22.61 5.31
N PRO A 90 -16.72 -22.22 4.04
CA PRO A 90 -15.77 -21.16 3.72
C PRO A 90 -16.20 -19.84 4.36
N ALA A 91 -15.23 -19.09 4.87
CA ALA A 91 -15.48 -17.77 5.44
C ALA A 91 -16.21 -16.86 4.42
N PRO A 92 -17.25 -16.12 4.84
CA PRO A 92 -18.01 -15.29 3.92
C PRO A 92 -17.12 -14.18 3.34
N LEU A 93 -17.11 -14.06 2.02
CA LEU A 93 -16.51 -12.92 1.32
C LEU A 93 -17.10 -11.61 1.86
N LYS A 94 -16.27 -10.60 2.11
CA LYS A 94 -16.70 -9.28 2.60
C LYS A 94 -17.69 -8.57 1.66
N CYS A 95 -17.73 -8.94 0.38
CA CYS A 95 -18.81 -8.64 -0.53
C CYS A 95 -19.68 -9.89 -0.65
N LYS A 96 -20.93 -9.82 -0.22
CA LYS A 96 -21.89 -10.92 -0.42
C LYS A 96 -22.09 -11.12 -1.92
N PRO A 97 -21.52 -12.15 -2.56
CA PRO A 97 -21.92 -12.51 -3.90
C PRO A 97 -23.38 -12.99 -3.85
N SER A 98 -24.17 -12.68 -4.88
CA SER A 98 -25.46 -13.34 -5.06
C SER A 98 -25.28 -14.84 -4.98
N PRO A 99 -26.18 -15.61 -4.30
CA PRO A 99 -26.02 -17.05 -4.07
C PRO A 99 -25.89 -17.90 -5.35
N SER A 100 -26.12 -17.32 -6.52
CA SER A 100 -26.08 -17.98 -7.84
C SER A 100 -24.81 -17.76 -8.64
N ALA A 101 -23.87 -16.92 -8.19
CA ALA A 101 -22.65 -16.64 -8.94
C ALA A 101 -21.58 -17.72 -8.67
N GLN A 102 -21.41 -18.62 -9.63
CA GLN A 102 -20.37 -19.66 -9.59
C GLN A 102 -19.05 -19.07 -10.10
N ILE A 103 -18.07 -18.86 -9.18
CA ILE A 103 -16.70 -18.48 -9.58
C ILE A 103 -15.95 -19.76 -9.95
N TYR A 104 -15.75 -19.99 -11.25
CA TYR A 104 -15.05 -21.18 -11.75
C TYR A 104 -13.66 -20.87 -12.31
N ASN A 105 -13.30 -19.61 -12.48
CA ASN A 105 -12.06 -19.20 -13.11
C ASN A 105 -11.31 -18.17 -12.25
N THR A 106 -9.98 -18.27 -12.23
CA THR A 106 -9.10 -17.30 -11.63
C THR A 106 -8.53 -16.43 -12.74
N PRO A 107 -8.95 -15.17 -12.92
CA PRO A 107 -8.36 -14.29 -13.91
C PRO A 107 -6.92 -13.97 -13.52
N ARG A 108 -6.01 -14.04 -14.50
CA ARG A 108 -4.62 -13.63 -14.29
C ARG A 108 -4.53 -12.10 -14.20
N LEU A 109 -3.86 -11.57 -13.21
CA LEU A 109 -3.49 -10.16 -13.20
C LEU A 109 -2.35 -9.92 -14.18
N LEU A 110 -2.49 -8.89 -15.01
CA LEU A 110 -1.44 -8.35 -15.86
C LEU A 110 -1.01 -7.00 -15.27
N PRO A 111 0.17 -6.91 -14.64
CA PRO A 111 0.70 -5.63 -14.19
C PRO A 111 0.95 -4.71 -15.39
N ALA A 112 0.42 -3.49 -15.34
CA ALA A 112 0.53 -2.52 -16.42
C ALA A 112 0.49 -1.09 -15.88
N ALA A 113 0.83 -0.11 -16.72
CA ALA A 113 0.58 1.30 -16.48
C ALA A 113 0.25 2.02 -17.79
N LYS A 114 -0.70 2.93 -17.75
CA LYS A 114 -0.93 3.89 -18.84
C LYS A 114 0.03 5.06 -18.66
N ILE A 115 1.06 5.12 -19.49
CA ILE A 115 2.00 6.22 -19.50
C ILE A 115 1.45 7.36 -20.36
N VAL A 116 1.36 8.54 -19.78
CA VAL A 116 0.95 9.77 -20.45
C VAL A 116 2.14 10.71 -20.43
N LEU A 117 2.64 11.07 -21.60
CA LEU A 117 3.75 11.99 -21.77
C LEU A 117 3.32 13.45 -21.56
N ARG A 118 4.29 14.34 -21.36
CA ARG A 118 4.05 15.78 -21.13
C ARG A 118 3.26 16.50 -22.23
N ASP A 119 3.31 15.99 -23.44
CA ASP A 119 2.59 16.51 -24.60
C ASP A 119 1.23 15.84 -24.85
N GLY A 120 0.84 14.90 -23.99
CA GLY A 120 -0.42 14.17 -24.06
C GLY A 120 -0.37 12.89 -24.92
N PHE A 121 0.77 12.52 -25.49
CA PHE A 121 0.94 11.19 -26.09
C PHE A 121 0.75 10.12 -25.01
N ALA A 122 0.02 9.04 -25.32
CA ALA A 122 -0.25 7.99 -24.35
C ALA A 122 -0.01 6.59 -24.90
N ALA A 123 0.54 5.72 -24.05
CA ALA A 123 0.73 4.31 -24.32
C ALA A 123 0.49 3.48 -23.04
N THR A 124 -0.20 2.35 -23.16
CA THR A 124 -0.25 1.35 -22.08
C THR A 124 0.94 0.44 -22.23
N LEU A 125 1.75 0.34 -21.18
CA LEU A 125 2.91 -0.52 -21.11
C LEU A 125 2.60 -1.78 -20.30
N LEU A 126 2.89 -2.94 -20.89
CA LEU A 126 2.67 -4.26 -20.28
C LEU A 126 4.03 -4.99 -20.21
N PRO A 127 4.66 -5.11 -19.06
CA PRO A 127 5.92 -5.81 -18.88
C PRO A 127 5.83 -7.28 -19.29
N VAL A 128 6.74 -7.72 -20.16
CA VAL A 128 6.81 -9.12 -20.61
C VAL A 128 7.46 -10.01 -19.55
N ASN A 129 8.46 -9.49 -18.86
CA ASN A 129 9.25 -10.18 -17.86
C ASN A 129 9.69 -9.25 -16.72
N ARG A 130 10.52 -9.76 -15.81
CA ARG A 130 11.04 -9.00 -14.65
C ARG A 130 11.85 -7.76 -15.08
N SER A 131 12.62 -7.86 -16.17
CA SER A 131 13.38 -6.72 -16.70
C SER A 131 12.45 -5.61 -17.20
N GLY A 132 11.39 -5.97 -17.94
CA GLY A 132 10.36 -5.02 -18.38
C GLY A 132 9.66 -4.31 -17.24
N TRP A 133 9.35 -5.05 -16.15
CA TRP A 133 8.83 -4.44 -14.93
C TRP A 133 9.80 -3.42 -14.32
N GLY A 134 11.06 -3.77 -14.18
CA GLY A 134 12.08 -2.86 -13.66
C GLY A 134 12.22 -1.59 -14.52
N ARG A 135 12.17 -1.73 -15.85
CA ARG A 135 12.19 -0.58 -16.77
C ARG A 135 10.95 0.29 -16.61
N LEU A 136 9.77 -0.29 -16.46
CA LEU A 136 8.53 0.45 -16.20
C LEU A 136 8.61 1.26 -14.89
N CYS A 137 9.08 0.62 -13.81
CA CYS A 137 9.26 1.29 -12.52
C CYS A 137 10.26 2.45 -12.62
N ARG A 138 11.39 2.26 -13.32
CA ARG A 138 12.38 3.31 -13.55
C ARG A 138 11.86 4.46 -14.42
N LEU A 139 11.06 4.16 -15.44
CA LEU A 139 10.42 5.17 -16.28
C LEU A 139 9.52 6.07 -15.45
N ILE A 140 8.63 5.48 -14.65
CA ILE A 140 7.72 6.23 -13.77
C ILE A 140 8.52 7.00 -12.71
N SER A 141 9.54 6.38 -12.10
CA SER A 141 10.42 7.04 -11.11
C SER A 141 11.10 8.27 -11.70
N ARG A 142 11.66 8.17 -12.91
CA ARG A 142 12.29 9.29 -13.59
C ARG A 142 11.33 10.46 -13.78
N GLY A 143 10.12 10.19 -14.27
CA GLY A 143 9.10 11.21 -14.48
C GLY A 143 8.63 11.86 -13.19
N ARG A 144 8.46 11.07 -12.12
CA ARG A 144 7.99 11.56 -10.82
C ARG A 144 9.06 12.31 -10.03
N LEU A 145 10.34 11.88 -10.09
CA LEU A 145 11.45 12.55 -9.42
C LEU A 145 11.80 13.90 -10.08
N ARG A 146 11.48 14.08 -11.36
CA ARG A 146 11.68 15.30 -12.12
C ARG A 146 10.57 16.34 -11.87
N ALA A 147 9.42 15.89 -11.41
CA ALA A 147 8.21 16.68 -11.24
C ALA A 147 7.89 16.95 -9.75
N GLU A 148 6.98 17.88 -9.51
CA GLU A 148 6.40 18.09 -8.19
C GLU A 148 5.60 16.86 -7.74
N LYS A 149 5.48 16.66 -6.42
CA LYS A 149 4.75 15.55 -5.86
C LYS A 149 3.31 15.48 -6.39
N GLY A 150 2.91 14.28 -6.84
CA GLY A 150 1.58 14.02 -7.39
C GLY A 150 1.49 14.27 -8.90
N THR A 151 2.55 14.75 -9.54
CA THR A 151 2.65 14.91 -10.99
C THR A 151 3.73 14.00 -11.57
N CYS A 152 3.82 13.92 -12.89
CA CYS A 152 4.77 13.05 -13.58
C CYS A 152 5.18 13.69 -14.91
N ASP A 153 6.48 13.91 -15.10
CA ASP A 153 7.04 14.54 -16.30
C ASP A 153 7.88 13.53 -17.09
N ILE A 154 7.23 12.79 -18.00
CA ILE A 154 7.85 11.83 -18.90
C ILE A 154 7.85 12.39 -20.31
N GLY A 155 8.99 12.32 -21.00
CA GLY A 155 9.14 12.65 -22.42
C GLY A 155 9.27 11.40 -23.28
N LEU A 156 9.22 11.59 -24.61
CA LEU A 156 9.41 10.52 -25.59
C LEU A 156 10.78 9.83 -25.42
N ASP A 157 11.83 10.61 -25.15
CA ASP A 157 13.19 10.07 -24.98
C ASP A 157 13.26 9.10 -23.78
N ASP A 158 12.55 9.39 -22.70
CA ASP A 158 12.45 8.47 -21.55
C ASP A 158 11.77 7.16 -21.97
N LEU A 159 10.70 7.24 -22.76
CA LEU A 159 9.99 6.05 -23.24
C LEU A 159 10.85 5.23 -24.22
N LEU A 160 11.64 5.88 -25.07
CA LEU A 160 12.60 5.22 -25.97
C LEU A 160 13.75 4.53 -25.21
N GLU A 161 14.17 5.10 -24.07
CA GLU A 161 15.20 4.52 -23.21
C GLU A 161 14.69 3.30 -22.43
N PHE A 162 13.51 3.42 -21.80
CA PHE A 162 12.99 2.41 -20.88
C PHE A 162 11.95 1.45 -21.46
N GLY A 163 11.53 1.63 -22.72
CA GLY A 163 10.45 0.85 -23.33
C GLY A 163 10.77 -0.60 -23.69
N GLY A 164 12.00 -1.08 -23.49
CA GLY A 164 12.38 -2.47 -23.80
C GLY A 164 11.74 -3.49 -22.87
N ASP A 165 11.58 -4.73 -23.36
CA ASP A 165 10.95 -5.84 -22.64
C ASP A 165 9.49 -5.58 -22.19
N GLN A 166 8.79 -4.73 -22.96
CA GLN A 166 7.40 -4.36 -22.70
C GLN A 166 6.61 -4.38 -24.01
N LEU A 167 5.34 -4.77 -23.93
CA LEU A 167 4.40 -4.53 -25.01
C LEU A 167 3.80 -3.13 -24.85
N MET A 168 3.76 -2.37 -25.92
CA MET A 168 3.26 -1.00 -25.96
C MET A 168 1.97 -0.91 -26.75
N VAL A 169 0.88 -0.56 -26.10
CA VAL A 169 -0.40 -0.33 -26.74
C VAL A 169 -0.62 1.18 -26.82
N LEU A 170 -0.43 1.74 -28.03
CA LEU A 170 -0.54 3.18 -28.27
C LEU A 170 -2.00 3.60 -28.30
N HIS A 171 -2.30 4.75 -27.71
CA HIS A 171 -3.62 5.37 -27.73
C HIS A 171 -3.67 6.40 -28.86
N ALA A 172 -4.53 6.17 -29.84
CA ALA A 172 -4.76 7.13 -30.91
C ALA A 172 -5.31 8.46 -30.35
N PRO A 173 -4.89 9.62 -30.89
CA PRO A 173 -5.48 10.90 -30.51
C PRO A 173 -6.94 10.99 -30.99
N PRO A 174 -7.76 11.87 -30.40
CA PRO A 174 -9.13 12.13 -30.90
C PRO A 174 -9.13 12.46 -32.38
N THR A 175 -10.16 11.99 -33.12
CA THR A 175 -10.27 12.08 -34.57
C THR A 175 -10.11 13.51 -35.10
N GLU A 176 -10.65 14.51 -34.39
CA GLU A 176 -10.52 15.94 -34.75
C GLU A 176 -9.05 16.40 -34.77
N LYS A 177 -8.21 15.87 -33.86
CA LYS A 177 -6.76 16.16 -33.83
C LYS A 177 -5.98 15.41 -34.91
N VAL A 178 -6.44 14.23 -35.31
CA VAL A 178 -5.81 13.45 -36.40
C VAL A 178 -6.04 14.19 -37.72
N GLN A 179 -7.24 14.71 -37.94
CA GLN A 179 -7.61 15.48 -39.15
C GLN A 179 -6.90 16.86 -39.20
N ALA A 180 -6.63 17.46 -38.05
CA ALA A 180 -5.91 18.75 -37.98
C ALA A 180 -4.37 18.61 -38.16
N GLY A 181 -3.87 17.44 -38.58
CA GLY A 181 -2.46 17.23 -38.88
C GLY A 181 -1.64 16.87 -37.63
N ALA A 182 -2.01 15.82 -36.91
CA ALA A 182 -1.24 15.26 -35.78
C ALA A 182 0.11 14.66 -36.24
N THR A 183 0.88 15.42 -37.02
CA THR A 183 2.22 15.05 -37.50
C THR A 183 3.15 14.71 -36.34
N SER A 184 2.98 15.37 -35.20
CA SER A 184 3.73 15.10 -33.97
C SER A 184 3.45 13.70 -33.44
N TRP A 185 2.17 13.31 -33.25
CA TRP A 185 1.80 12.00 -32.73
C TRP A 185 2.30 10.85 -33.63
N VAL A 186 2.07 10.98 -34.96
CA VAL A 186 2.54 9.99 -35.95
C VAL A 186 4.05 9.87 -35.96
N SER A 187 4.78 10.99 -35.80
CA SER A 187 6.23 11.00 -35.72
C SER A 187 6.76 10.26 -34.48
N GLN A 188 6.11 10.48 -33.34
CA GLN A 188 6.43 9.80 -32.09
C GLN A 188 6.14 8.29 -32.19
N ALA A 189 4.96 7.92 -32.70
CA ALA A 189 4.59 6.52 -32.92
C ALA A 189 5.61 5.81 -33.83
N ARG A 190 6.01 6.45 -34.96
CA ARG A 190 7.04 5.91 -35.84
C ARG A 190 8.41 5.75 -35.17
N SER A 191 8.76 6.63 -34.25
CA SER A 191 10.00 6.52 -33.48
C SER A 191 9.98 5.31 -32.56
N LEU A 192 8.85 5.06 -31.87
CA LEU A 192 8.64 3.87 -31.03
C LEU A 192 8.61 2.58 -31.89
N ILE A 193 7.90 2.58 -33.01
CA ILE A 193 7.84 1.41 -33.92
C ILE A 193 9.23 1.06 -34.48
N ARG A 194 10.03 2.05 -34.87
CA ARG A 194 11.42 1.81 -35.32
C ARG A 194 12.29 1.24 -34.22
N ARG A 195 12.09 1.66 -32.99
CA ARG A 195 12.89 1.21 -31.83
C ARG A 195 12.45 -0.16 -31.34
N PHE A 196 11.13 -0.46 -31.40
CA PHE A 196 10.50 -1.66 -30.86
C PHE A 196 9.52 -2.28 -31.88
N PRO A 197 10.00 -2.80 -33.02
CA PRO A 197 9.15 -3.11 -34.17
C PRO A 197 8.14 -4.24 -33.96
N GLN A 198 8.36 -5.12 -32.97
CA GLN A 198 7.47 -6.25 -32.68
C GLN A 198 6.61 -6.06 -31.43
N ASP A 199 6.80 -4.95 -30.71
CA ASP A 199 6.22 -4.74 -29.39
C ASP A 199 5.18 -3.62 -29.36
N VAL A 200 5.02 -2.89 -30.48
CA VAL A 200 4.10 -1.75 -30.59
C VAL A 200 2.81 -2.18 -31.31
N MET A 201 1.70 -1.85 -30.71
CA MET A 201 0.35 -2.10 -31.21
C MET A 201 -0.49 -0.84 -31.05
N LEU A 202 -1.62 -0.76 -31.75
CA LEU A 202 -2.57 0.34 -31.63
C LEU A 202 -3.85 -0.13 -30.92
N LEU A 203 -4.30 0.65 -29.94
CA LEU A 203 -5.48 0.37 -29.15
C LEU A 203 -6.75 0.63 -29.96
N LEU A 204 -7.62 -0.37 -30.05
CA LEU A 204 -8.99 -0.24 -30.51
C LEU A 204 -9.90 -0.26 -29.26
N ALA A 205 -10.38 0.91 -28.85
CA ALA A 205 -11.24 1.06 -27.69
C ALA A 205 -12.41 2.00 -27.99
N PRO A 206 -13.65 1.67 -27.58
CA PRO A 206 -14.83 2.50 -27.82
C PRO A 206 -14.86 3.72 -26.90
N ALA A 207 -15.42 4.82 -27.38
CA ALA A 207 -15.78 5.99 -26.58
C ALA A 207 -17.22 5.90 -26.04
N TYR A 208 -18.01 4.97 -26.55
CA TYR A 208 -19.44 4.76 -26.21
C TYR A 208 -20.33 5.98 -26.44
N ASP A 209 -19.95 6.87 -27.35
CA ASP A 209 -20.64 8.13 -27.70
C ASP A 209 -21.50 8.05 -28.94
N GLY A 210 -21.64 6.85 -29.51
CA GLY A 210 -22.39 6.58 -30.75
C GLY A 210 -21.58 6.81 -32.01
N GLN A 211 -20.32 7.21 -31.93
CA GLN A 211 -19.42 7.39 -33.08
C GLN A 211 -18.35 6.29 -33.17
N ASP A 212 -18.45 5.25 -32.39
CA ASP A 212 -17.43 4.18 -32.27
C ASP A 212 -17.10 3.54 -33.63
N THR A 213 -18.09 3.35 -34.51
CA THR A 213 -17.85 2.78 -35.85
C THR A 213 -16.88 3.64 -36.65
N HIS A 214 -17.14 4.94 -36.75
CA HIS A 214 -16.25 5.86 -37.47
C HIS A 214 -14.87 6.00 -36.80
N GLN A 215 -14.84 6.00 -35.48
CA GLN A 215 -13.59 6.02 -34.73
C GLN A 215 -12.76 4.76 -34.99
N PHE A 216 -13.39 3.59 -35.04
CA PHE A 216 -12.71 2.32 -35.31
C PHE A 216 -12.16 2.28 -36.74
N GLU A 217 -12.88 2.79 -37.72
CA GLU A 217 -12.39 2.93 -39.10
C GLU A 217 -11.14 3.81 -39.19
N ASN A 218 -11.15 4.95 -38.51
CA ASN A 218 -10.00 5.86 -38.46
C ASN A 218 -8.79 5.23 -37.79
N ILE A 219 -8.99 4.53 -36.65
CA ILE A 219 -7.90 3.83 -35.92
C ILE A 219 -7.35 2.69 -36.80
N ALA A 220 -8.21 1.94 -37.50
CA ALA A 220 -7.79 0.87 -38.37
C ALA A 220 -6.96 1.38 -39.58
N ALA A 221 -7.40 2.49 -40.20
CA ALA A 221 -6.62 3.14 -41.25
C ALA A 221 -5.26 3.63 -40.77
N LEU A 222 -5.22 4.18 -39.54
CA LEU A 222 -3.96 4.60 -38.91
C LEU A 222 -3.04 3.41 -38.62
N ALA A 223 -3.56 2.30 -38.09
CA ALA A 223 -2.82 1.06 -37.87
C ALA A 223 -2.21 0.50 -39.15
N HIS A 224 -2.99 0.49 -40.23
CA HIS A 224 -2.52 0.08 -41.57
C HIS A 224 -1.38 1.00 -42.04
N THR A 225 -1.53 2.34 -41.90
CA THR A 225 -0.51 3.33 -42.30
C THR A 225 0.80 3.17 -41.51
N LEU A 226 0.70 2.77 -40.25
CA LEU A 226 1.85 2.55 -39.36
C LEU A 226 2.39 1.11 -39.45
N SER A 227 1.68 0.21 -40.13
CA SER A 227 1.99 -1.23 -40.21
C SER A 227 2.09 -1.90 -38.84
N VAL A 228 1.19 -1.58 -37.93
CA VAL A 228 1.11 -2.17 -36.58
C VAL A 228 -0.21 -2.92 -36.37
N PRO A 229 -0.24 -4.00 -35.57
CA PRO A 229 -1.47 -4.71 -35.25
C PRO A 229 -2.39 -3.88 -34.34
N LEU A 230 -3.70 -4.16 -34.46
CA LEU A 230 -4.73 -3.66 -33.56
C LEU A 230 -4.91 -4.61 -32.38
N VAL A 231 -5.13 -4.07 -31.18
CA VAL A 231 -5.58 -4.83 -30.00
C VAL A 231 -6.86 -4.24 -29.45
N ALA A 232 -7.79 -5.09 -29.04
CA ALA A 232 -9.08 -4.70 -28.51
C ALA A 232 -9.04 -4.56 -26.98
N SER A 233 -9.67 -3.51 -26.45
CA SER A 233 -9.94 -3.32 -25.03
C SER A 233 -11.23 -2.52 -24.85
N ALA A 234 -12.04 -2.86 -23.84
CA ALA A 234 -13.21 -2.05 -23.47
C ALA A 234 -12.80 -0.76 -22.73
N ALA A 235 -11.53 -0.63 -22.34
CA ALA A 235 -10.94 0.49 -21.60
C ALA A 235 -11.80 0.94 -20.39
N PRO A 236 -12.16 0.03 -19.47
CA PRO A 236 -13.09 0.32 -18.40
C PRO A 236 -12.52 1.29 -17.37
N VAL A 237 -13.35 2.22 -16.89
CA VAL A 237 -13.06 3.10 -15.76
C VAL A 237 -13.87 2.70 -14.52
N MET A 238 -14.70 1.68 -14.66
CA MET A 238 -15.49 1.09 -13.57
C MET A 238 -15.69 -0.42 -13.80
N HIS A 239 -15.80 -1.20 -12.72
CA HIS A 239 -16.05 -2.65 -12.82
C HIS A 239 -17.50 -2.98 -13.21
N HIS A 240 -18.45 -2.09 -12.89
CA HIS A 240 -19.88 -2.24 -13.16
C HIS A 240 -20.54 -0.89 -13.44
N GLY A 241 -21.55 -0.86 -14.30
CA GLY A 241 -22.22 0.37 -14.73
C GLY A 241 -22.93 1.15 -13.61
N SER A 242 -23.26 0.50 -12.48
CA SER A 242 -23.80 1.19 -11.30
C SER A 242 -22.86 2.24 -10.71
N ARG A 243 -21.55 2.15 -10.98
CA ARG A 243 -20.53 3.09 -10.51
C ARG A 243 -20.46 4.40 -11.31
N ARG A 244 -21.24 4.54 -12.37
CA ARG A 244 -21.23 5.77 -13.19
C ARG A 244 -21.43 7.03 -12.37
N ARG A 245 -22.44 7.06 -11.48
CA ARG A 245 -22.72 8.25 -10.65
C ARG A 245 -21.55 8.61 -9.75
N LEU A 246 -20.89 7.60 -9.18
CA LEU A 246 -19.68 7.80 -8.38
C LEU A 246 -18.55 8.35 -9.24
N THR A 247 -18.35 7.82 -10.44
CA THR A 247 -17.30 8.29 -11.37
C THR A 247 -17.53 9.75 -11.77
N ASP A 248 -18.79 10.16 -12.02
CA ASP A 248 -19.13 11.56 -12.29
C ASP A 248 -18.87 12.46 -11.07
N ALA A 249 -19.21 12.01 -9.85
CA ALA A 249 -18.91 12.74 -8.61
C ALA A 249 -17.39 12.89 -8.38
N LEU A 250 -16.61 11.83 -8.61
CA LEU A 250 -15.13 11.88 -8.53
C LEU A 250 -14.54 12.86 -9.56
N THR A 251 -15.09 12.86 -10.80
CA THR A 251 -14.68 13.81 -11.84
C THR A 251 -15.00 15.26 -11.45
N ALA A 252 -16.17 15.51 -10.86
CA ALA A 252 -16.57 16.82 -10.37
C ALA A 252 -15.63 17.30 -9.25
N ILE A 253 -15.29 16.43 -8.30
CA ILE A 253 -14.31 16.71 -7.24
C ILE A 253 -12.95 17.06 -7.84
N ARG A 254 -12.47 16.28 -8.81
CA ARG A 254 -11.18 16.49 -9.48
C ARG A 254 -11.12 17.83 -10.21
N LEU A 255 -12.20 18.23 -10.87
CA LEU A 255 -12.28 19.48 -11.62
C LEU A 255 -12.67 20.70 -10.74
N GLY A 256 -13.07 20.47 -9.48
CA GLY A 256 -13.53 21.52 -8.59
C GLY A 256 -14.86 22.17 -9.01
N VAL A 257 -15.74 21.40 -9.68
CA VAL A 257 -17.03 21.87 -10.18
C VAL A 257 -18.18 21.02 -9.62
N ARG A 258 -19.43 21.45 -9.86
CA ARG A 258 -20.61 20.64 -9.49
C ARG A 258 -20.91 19.59 -10.57
N VAL A 259 -21.53 18.48 -10.17
CA VAL A 259 -21.91 17.38 -11.07
C VAL A 259 -22.83 17.86 -12.20
N ASP A 260 -23.76 18.77 -11.90
CA ASP A 260 -24.69 19.34 -12.90
C ASP A 260 -24.00 20.26 -13.94
N THR A 261 -22.77 20.68 -13.69
CA THR A 261 -21.97 21.54 -14.58
C THR A 261 -20.81 20.81 -15.28
N LEU A 262 -20.71 19.49 -15.14
CA LEU A 262 -19.64 18.68 -15.77
C LEU A 262 -19.64 18.76 -17.29
N GLY A 263 -20.79 18.93 -17.92
CA GLY A 263 -20.92 18.97 -19.38
C GLY A 263 -20.28 17.73 -20.02
N ARG A 264 -19.36 17.93 -20.97
CA ARG A 264 -18.67 16.84 -21.70
C ARG A 264 -17.65 16.07 -20.83
N ALA A 265 -17.34 16.51 -19.63
CA ALA A 265 -16.46 15.79 -18.70
C ALA A 265 -17.18 14.66 -17.94
N ALA A 266 -18.53 14.64 -17.96
CA ALA A 266 -19.33 13.54 -17.42
C ALA A 266 -19.16 12.28 -18.28
N GLN A 267 -19.31 11.11 -17.64
CA GLN A 267 -19.38 9.84 -18.38
C GLN A 267 -20.59 9.87 -19.35
N VAL A 268 -20.32 9.56 -20.59
CA VAL A 268 -21.37 9.54 -21.66
C VAL A 268 -22.55 8.65 -21.23
N ASN A 269 -22.22 7.46 -20.72
CA ASN A 269 -23.20 6.47 -20.23
C ASN A 269 -22.54 5.55 -19.19
N ALA A 270 -23.19 4.44 -18.85
CA ALA A 270 -22.69 3.44 -17.90
C ALA A 270 -21.89 2.30 -18.56
N GLU A 271 -21.49 2.46 -19.83
CA GLU A 271 -20.96 1.37 -20.64
C GLU A 271 -19.44 1.22 -20.60
N GLN A 272 -18.71 2.22 -20.08
CA GLN A 272 -17.25 2.16 -19.91
C GLN A 272 -16.88 1.29 -18.69
N ARG A 273 -17.31 0.03 -18.75
CA ARG A 273 -17.18 -1.01 -17.74
C ARG A 273 -16.48 -2.24 -18.29
N ILE A 274 -16.00 -3.11 -17.41
CA ILE A 274 -15.44 -4.40 -17.83
C ILE A 274 -16.52 -5.27 -18.51
N ARG A 275 -16.13 -5.99 -19.56
CA ARG A 275 -17.01 -6.76 -20.46
C ARG A 275 -16.71 -8.25 -20.39
N SER A 276 -17.72 -9.07 -20.56
CA SER A 276 -17.56 -10.51 -20.84
C SER A 276 -17.01 -10.75 -22.25
N ALA A 277 -16.50 -11.95 -22.50
CA ALA A 277 -16.05 -12.34 -23.84
C ALA A 277 -17.15 -12.24 -24.91
N ALA A 278 -18.41 -12.54 -24.54
CA ALA A 278 -19.55 -12.40 -25.44
C ALA A 278 -19.84 -10.95 -25.80
N GLU A 279 -19.87 -10.06 -24.82
CA GLU A 279 -20.03 -8.63 -25.02
C GLU A 279 -18.89 -8.04 -25.86
N ALA A 280 -17.65 -8.46 -25.60
CA ALA A 280 -16.48 -8.03 -26.38
C ALA A 280 -16.55 -8.53 -27.83
N ALA A 281 -17.00 -9.76 -28.08
CA ALA A 281 -17.20 -10.29 -29.44
C ALA A 281 -18.22 -9.49 -30.25
N VAL A 282 -19.29 -9.04 -29.61
CA VAL A 282 -20.29 -8.15 -30.27
C VAL A 282 -19.70 -6.75 -30.52
N LEU A 283 -19.00 -6.20 -29.52
CA LEU A 283 -18.43 -4.84 -29.60
C LEU A 283 -17.40 -4.71 -30.73
N PHE A 284 -16.57 -5.74 -30.91
CA PHE A 284 -15.49 -5.77 -31.91
C PHE A 284 -15.79 -6.69 -33.11
N GLN A 285 -17.06 -6.97 -33.41
CA GLN A 285 -17.46 -7.90 -34.48
C GLN A 285 -16.88 -7.55 -35.85
N THR A 286 -16.67 -6.25 -36.14
CA THR A 286 -16.09 -5.74 -37.38
C THR A 286 -14.56 -5.90 -37.44
N TYR A 287 -13.91 -6.12 -36.26
CA TYR A 287 -12.46 -6.24 -36.12
C TYR A 287 -12.06 -7.49 -35.30
N PRO A 288 -12.45 -8.71 -35.75
CA PRO A 288 -12.21 -9.94 -34.99
C PRO A 288 -10.71 -10.26 -34.82
N ASP A 289 -9.87 -9.73 -35.71
CA ASP A 289 -8.42 -9.87 -35.62
C ASP A 289 -7.84 -9.10 -34.41
N ALA A 290 -8.45 -7.97 -34.02
CA ALA A 290 -8.05 -7.23 -32.81
C ALA A 290 -8.29 -8.06 -31.54
N LEU A 291 -9.40 -8.81 -31.47
CA LEU A 291 -9.66 -9.77 -30.37
C LEU A 291 -8.64 -10.92 -30.37
N THR A 292 -8.33 -11.45 -31.55
CA THR A 292 -7.32 -12.51 -31.69
C THR A 292 -5.95 -12.04 -31.24
N GLN A 293 -5.60 -10.80 -31.60
CA GLN A 293 -4.33 -10.20 -31.19
C GLN A 293 -4.25 -9.99 -29.66
N THR A 294 -5.36 -9.65 -29.00
CA THR A 294 -5.44 -9.59 -27.53
C THR A 294 -5.07 -10.94 -26.88
N GLY A 295 -5.51 -12.05 -27.45
CA GLY A 295 -5.10 -13.39 -27.01
C GLY A 295 -3.59 -13.63 -27.17
N ARG A 296 -2.98 -13.23 -28.30
CA ARG A 296 -1.54 -13.34 -28.55
C ARG A 296 -0.72 -12.47 -27.59
N VAL A 297 -1.22 -11.29 -27.23
CA VAL A 297 -0.62 -10.44 -26.19
C VAL A 297 -0.54 -11.19 -24.87
N LEU A 298 -1.63 -11.85 -24.47
CA LEU A 298 -1.69 -12.61 -23.21
C LEU A 298 -0.65 -13.75 -23.16
N GLU A 299 -0.40 -14.41 -24.30
CA GLU A 299 0.61 -15.48 -24.39
C GLU A 299 2.05 -14.97 -24.21
N ARG A 300 2.32 -13.72 -24.63
CA ARG A 300 3.65 -13.10 -24.51
C ARG A 300 3.96 -12.59 -23.10
N LEU A 301 2.94 -12.29 -22.29
CA LEU A 301 3.11 -11.70 -20.96
C LEU A 301 3.38 -12.78 -19.91
N GLY A 302 4.61 -12.88 -19.43
CA GLY A 302 5.04 -13.88 -18.44
C GLY A 302 5.27 -13.32 -17.04
N PHE A 303 5.28 -12.00 -16.86
CA PHE A 303 5.59 -11.39 -15.57
C PHE A 303 4.46 -11.55 -14.54
N SER A 304 4.83 -11.86 -13.30
CA SER A 304 3.97 -11.84 -12.10
C SER A 304 4.73 -11.19 -10.95
N LEU A 305 4.01 -10.53 -10.03
CA LEU A 305 4.61 -10.00 -8.82
C LEU A 305 5.19 -11.10 -7.91
N ASP A 306 4.75 -12.35 -8.06
CA ASP A 306 5.35 -13.51 -7.36
C ASP A 306 6.83 -13.71 -7.71
N SER A 307 7.30 -13.17 -8.84
CA SER A 307 8.70 -13.23 -9.23
C SER A 307 9.58 -12.14 -8.61
N LEU A 308 8.97 -11.17 -7.92
CA LEU A 308 9.73 -10.16 -7.20
C LEU A 308 10.45 -10.81 -6.01
N ARG A 309 11.76 -10.55 -5.91
CA ARG A 309 12.58 -10.93 -4.77
C ARG A 309 13.04 -9.66 -4.08
N TYR A 310 12.88 -9.65 -2.79
CA TYR A 310 13.40 -8.59 -1.94
C TYR A 310 14.66 -9.10 -1.25
N GLU A 311 15.75 -8.35 -1.42
CA GLU A 311 17.04 -8.68 -0.82
C GLU A 311 17.52 -7.49 -0.02
N TYR A 312 17.89 -7.75 1.24
CA TYR A 312 18.51 -6.75 2.08
C TYR A 312 19.94 -6.46 1.64
N PRO A 313 20.42 -5.23 1.89
CA PRO A 313 21.82 -4.93 1.69
C PRO A 313 22.68 -5.89 2.53
N SER A 314 23.52 -6.66 1.85
CA SER A 314 24.54 -7.49 2.49
C SER A 314 25.86 -6.76 2.47
N GLU A 315 26.04 -5.81 3.41
CA GLU A 315 27.31 -5.11 3.54
C GLU A 315 28.27 -5.93 4.36
N LEU A 316 28.97 -6.82 3.70
CA LEU A 316 29.93 -7.72 4.31
C LEU A 316 31.35 -7.14 4.24
N THR A 317 32.13 -7.38 5.26
CA THR A 317 33.59 -7.31 5.21
C THR A 317 34.07 -8.50 4.36
N GLU A 318 35.09 -8.35 3.53
CA GLU A 318 35.60 -9.45 2.69
C GLU A 318 35.82 -10.73 3.53
N GLY A 319 35.18 -11.83 3.13
CA GLY A 319 35.29 -13.15 3.76
C GLY A 319 34.38 -13.42 4.96
N GLU A 320 33.51 -12.50 5.36
CA GLU A 320 32.56 -12.69 6.46
C GLU A 320 31.13 -12.95 5.93
N THR A 321 30.42 -13.95 6.44
CA THR A 321 28.99 -14.15 6.12
C THR A 321 28.11 -13.25 7.00
N PRO A 322 26.84 -12.96 6.57
CA PRO A 322 25.88 -12.22 7.42
C PRO A 322 25.72 -12.87 8.80
N ALA A 323 25.66 -14.19 8.87
CA ALA A 323 25.53 -14.95 10.12
C ALA A 323 26.74 -14.77 11.03
N ASP A 324 27.96 -14.87 10.48
CA ASP A 324 29.21 -14.68 11.26
C ASP A 324 29.28 -13.25 11.80
N ARG A 325 28.96 -12.26 10.97
CA ARG A 325 28.97 -10.85 11.36
C ARG A 325 27.94 -10.56 12.44
N LEU A 326 26.70 -11.02 12.29
CA LEU A 326 25.67 -10.81 13.29
C LEU A 326 26.07 -11.47 14.63
N ARG A 327 26.58 -12.71 14.58
CA ARG A 327 27.08 -13.43 15.75
C ARG A 327 28.18 -12.66 16.43
N ARG A 328 29.19 -12.22 15.71
CA ARG A 328 30.32 -11.45 16.26
C ARG A 328 29.84 -10.18 16.95
N LEU A 329 29.01 -9.36 16.28
CA LEU A 329 28.46 -8.12 16.82
C LEU A 329 27.57 -8.37 18.05
N ALA A 330 26.79 -9.44 18.06
CA ALA A 330 25.97 -9.81 19.21
C ALA A 330 26.81 -10.18 20.43
N TYR A 331 27.94 -10.90 20.25
CA TYR A 331 28.86 -11.26 21.34
C TYR A 331 29.70 -10.08 21.82
N GLU A 332 30.20 -9.23 20.91
CA GLU A 332 30.86 -7.96 21.29
C GLU A 332 29.89 -7.09 22.11
N GLY A 333 28.63 -7.05 21.71
CA GLY A 333 27.57 -6.36 22.44
C GLY A 333 27.24 -7.02 23.79
N LEU A 334 27.30 -8.33 23.88
CA LEU A 334 27.11 -9.05 25.14
C LEU A 334 28.19 -8.65 26.17
N GLU A 335 29.46 -8.61 25.75
CA GLU A 335 30.57 -8.16 26.63
C GLU A 335 30.40 -6.70 27.07
N TRP A 336 29.97 -5.83 26.13
CA TRP A 336 29.69 -4.43 26.45
C TRP A 336 28.53 -4.24 27.43
N ARG A 337 27.47 -5.04 27.33
CA ARG A 337 26.28 -4.96 28.19
C ARG A 337 26.49 -5.60 29.55
N TYR A 338 27.34 -6.61 29.65
CA TYR A 338 27.62 -7.38 30.85
C TYR A 338 29.12 -7.39 31.18
N PRO A 339 29.69 -6.23 31.55
CA PRO A 339 31.15 -6.10 31.79
C PRO A 339 31.66 -6.99 32.92
N ASN A 340 30.78 -7.46 33.82
CA ASN A 340 31.09 -8.38 34.91
C ASN A 340 30.80 -9.86 34.56
N GLY A 341 30.52 -10.14 33.28
CA GLY A 341 30.13 -11.46 32.78
C GLY A 341 28.63 -11.64 32.65
N ALA A 342 28.21 -12.19 31.52
CA ALA A 342 26.80 -12.50 31.25
C ALA A 342 26.37 -13.79 31.95
N SER A 343 25.09 -13.85 32.36
CA SER A 343 24.51 -15.07 32.92
C SER A 343 24.42 -16.20 31.87
N GLU A 344 24.45 -17.45 32.34
CA GLU A 344 24.24 -18.61 31.42
C GLU A 344 22.89 -18.56 30.74
N ARG A 345 21.89 -17.94 31.37
CA ARG A 345 20.58 -17.67 30.73
C ARG A 345 20.70 -16.71 29.54
N ALA A 346 21.43 -15.60 29.71
CA ALA A 346 21.62 -14.62 28.62
C ALA A 346 22.39 -15.25 27.45
N LYS A 347 23.43 -16.06 27.73
CA LYS A 347 24.18 -16.80 26.70
C LYS A 347 23.29 -17.82 25.96
N GLY A 348 22.45 -18.55 26.68
CA GLY A 348 21.53 -19.52 26.10
C GLY A 348 20.47 -18.85 25.19
N LEU A 349 19.94 -17.68 25.61
CA LEU A 349 18.99 -16.92 24.81
C LEU A 349 19.61 -16.37 23.53
N ILE A 350 20.84 -15.85 23.57
CA ILE A 350 21.54 -15.33 22.38
C ILE A 350 21.74 -16.43 21.34
N GLU A 351 22.18 -17.63 21.76
CA GLU A 351 22.37 -18.76 20.84
C GLU A 351 21.05 -19.22 20.22
N HIS A 352 20.00 -19.28 21.02
CA HIS A 352 18.68 -19.62 20.55
C HIS A 352 18.16 -18.62 19.50
N GLU A 353 18.26 -17.31 19.79
CA GLU A 353 17.83 -16.25 18.88
C GLU A 353 18.64 -16.24 17.59
N LEU A 354 19.96 -16.32 17.65
CA LEU A 354 20.84 -16.37 16.48
C LEU A 354 20.55 -17.59 15.60
N SER A 355 20.28 -18.75 16.21
CA SER A 355 19.89 -19.95 15.45
C SER A 355 18.57 -19.77 14.71
N LEU A 356 17.57 -19.13 15.34
CA LEU A 356 16.27 -18.89 14.72
C LEU A 356 16.34 -17.81 13.63
N ILE A 357 17.10 -16.73 13.85
CA ILE A 357 17.36 -15.69 12.86
C ILE A 357 18.01 -16.29 11.63
N SER A 358 19.02 -17.17 11.81
CA SER A 358 19.73 -17.81 10.72
C SER A 358 18.86 -18.80 9.94
N LYS A 359 18.02 -19.56 10.64
CA LYS A 359 17.07 -20.48 9.99
C LYS A 359 16.07 -19.76 9.09
N LEU A 360 15.73 -18.51 9.42
CA LEU A 360 14.77 -17.67 8.69
C LEU A 360 15.45 -16.67 7.75
N GLU A 361 16.78 -16.68 7.65
CA GLU A 361 17.59 -15.81 6.78
C GLU A 361 17.36 -14.31 7.02
N TYR A 362 17.17 -13.89 8.29
CA TYR A 362 16.92 -12.49 8.67
C TYR A 362 18.17 -11.73 9.13
N GLU A 363 19.37 -12.31 9.08
CA GLU A 363 20.61 -11.64 9.49
C GLU A 363 20.83 -10.29 8.79
N PRO A 364 20.63 -10.14 7.44
CA PRO A 364 20.82 -8.86 6.78
C PRO A 364 19.90 -7.77 7.32
N TYR A 365 18.67 -8.13 7.74
CA TYR A 365 17.74 -7.19 8.35
C TYR A 365 18.26 -6.66 9.68
N PHE A 366 18.68 -7.55 10.58
CA PHE A 366 19.24 -7.16 11.87
C PHE A 366 20.52 -6.33 11.72
N LEU A 367 21.36 -6.65 10.72
CA LEU A 367 22.56 -5.88 10.41
C LEU A 367 22.24 -4.48 9.89
N THR A 368 21.22 -4.33 9.04
CA THR A 368 20.75 -3.02 8.55
C THR A 368 20.25 -2.15 9.71
N VAL A 369 19.44 -2.72 10.61
CA VAL A 369 18.99 -2.00 11.82
C VAL A 369 20.15 -1.63 12.72
N ASN A 370 21.12 -2.54 12.91
CA ASN A 370 22.34 -2.27 13.69
C ASN A 370 23.15 -1.11 13.11
N ASP A 371 23.32 -1.03 11.77
CA ASP A 371 24.05 0.05 11.11
C ASP A 371 23.41 1.42 11.41
N ILE A 372 22.10 1.51 11.30
CA ILE A 372 21.32 2.74 11.56
C ILE A 372 21.45 3.15 13.04
N VAL A 373 21.32 2.20 13.96
CA VAL A 373 21.42 2.43 15.40
C VAL A 373 22.85 2.79 15.82
N ALA A 374 23.86 2.12 15.28
CA ALA A 374 25.27 2.40 15.52
C ALA A 374 25.64 3.82 15.07
N PHE A 375 25.16 4.26 13.91
CA PHE A 375 25.32 5.66 13.49
C PHE A 375 24.70 6.63 14.50
N ALA A 376 23.45 6.43 14.89
CA ALA A 376 22.78 7.31 15.85
C ALA A 376 23.58 7.41 17.16
N ARG A 377 24.02 6.27 17.70
CA ARG A 377 24.84 6.20 18.94
C ARG A 377 26.18 6.89 18.80
N SER A 378 26.86 6.72 17.64
CA SER A 378 28.14 7.39 17.37
C SER A 378 28.03 8.92 17.36
N ARG A 379 26.83 9.41 17.07
CA ARG A 379 26.50 10.85 17.09
C ARG A 379 25.88 11.31 18.41
N GLY A 380 25.76 10.43 19.41
CA GLY A 380 25.11 10.75 20.68
C GLY A 380 23.62 11.02 20.56
N ILE A 381 22.95 10.45 19.53
CA ILE A 381 21.49 10.52 19.34
C ILE A 381 20.86 9.39 20.13
N LEU A 382 19.98 9.71 21.09
CA LEU A 382 19.26 8.68 21.83
C LEU A 382 18.30 7.95 20.91
N CYS A 383 18.30 6.62 21.02
CA CYS A 383 17.39 5.75 20.30
C CYS A 383 16.94 4.58 21.18
N GLN A 384 15.76 4.07 20.92
CA GLN A 384 15.16 2.96 21.66
C GLN A 384 14.28 2.12 20.74
N GLY A 385 14.63 0.84 20.58
CA GLY A 385 13.75 -0.15 19.99
C GLY A 385 12.54 -0.41 20.85
N ARG A 386 11.37 -0.57 20.23
CA ARG A 386 10.11 -0.79 20.92
C ARG A 386 9.35 -2.01 20.38
N GLY A 387 8.18 -2.29 20.99
CA GLY A 387 7.33 -3.39 20.59
C GLY A 387 8.01 -4.75 20.78
N SER A 388 7.97 -5.55 19.73
CA SER A 388 8.51 -6.92 19.76
C SER A 388 10.03 -6.98 19.89
N ALA A 389 10.76 -5.99 19.39
CA ALA A 389 12.23 -5.92 19.52
C ALA A 389 12.71 -5.88 20.98
N ALA A 390 11.88 -5.38 21.91
CA ALA A 390 12.19 -5.38 23.33
C ALA A 390 12.29 -6.79 23.95
N ASN A 391 11.80 -7.82 23.25
CA ASN A 391 11.89 -9.21 23.69
C ASN A 391 13.18 -9.92 23.21
N SER A 392 14.07 -9.24 22.49
CA SER A 392 15.26 -9.82 21.89
C SER A 392 16.54 -9.48 22.65
N VAL A 393 17.28 -10.51 23.05
CA VAL A 393 18.63 -10.36 23.61
C VAL A 393 19.60 -9.89 22.53
N VAL A 394 19.45 -10.35 21.30
CA VAL A 394 20.26 -9.88 20.16
C VAL A 394 20.06 -8.37 19.95
N CYS A 395 18.80 -7.87 19.92
CA CYS A 395 18.53 -6.43 19.84
C CYS A 395 19.12 -5.65 21.03
N TYR A 396 19.13 -6.20 22.23
CA TYR A 396 19.74 -5.59 23.40
C TYR A 396 21.26 -5.50 23.25
N CYS A 397 21.91 -6.57 22.83
CA CYS A 397 23.35 -6.60 22.59
C CYS A 397 23.78 -5.66 21.45
N LEU A 398 23.04 -5.62 20.35
CA LEU A 398 23.28 -4.68 19.25
C LEU A 398 23.00 -3.20 19.64
N GLY A 399 22.49 -2.96 20.85
CA GLY A 399 22.18 -1.62 21.31
C GLY A 399 20.88 -1.04 20.73
N VAL A 400 20.06 -1.83 20.05
CA VAL A 400 18.75 -1.42 19.54
C VAL A 400 17.80 -1.11 20.70
N THR A 401 17.83 -1.92 21.77
CA THR A 401 17.07 -1.71 23.00
C THR A 401 18.00 -1.45 24.20
N SER A 402 17.46 -0.81 25.24
CA SER A 402 18.25 -0.43 26.45
C SER A 402 17.77 -1.14 27.73
N VAL A 403 16.64 -1.86 27.68
CA VAL A 403 16.12 -2.63 28.80
C VAL A 403 16.61 -4.07 28.69
N SER A 404 17.27 -4.59 29.75
CA SER A 404 17.73 -5.97 29.75
C SER A 404 16.56 -6.95 29.66
N PRO A 405 16.60 -7.94 28.77
CA PRO A 405 15.57 -8.96 28.66
C PRO A 405 15.52 -9.90 29.88
N GLU A 406 16.47 -9.82 30.80
CA GLU A 406 16.48 -10.57 32.05
C GLU A 406 15.50 -10.01 33.09
N VAL A 407 15.05 -8.76 32.93
CA VAL A 407 14.10 -8.09 33.86
C VAL A 407 12.70 -8.73 33.83
N GLY A 408 12.39 -9.59 32.86
CA GLY A 408 11.09 -10.26 32.75
C GLY A 408 11.15 -11.61 32.04
N THR A 409 10.01 -12.29 31.97
CA THR A 409 9.85 -13.49 31.13
C THR A 409 9.57 -13.03 29.71
N MET A 410 10.61 -12.87 28.91
CA MET A 410 10.52 -12.49 27.51
C MET A 410 10.43 -13.73 26.64
N VAL A 411 9.58 -13.69 25.60
CA VAL A 411 9.36 -14.80 24.66
C VAL A 411 9.70 -14.29 23.28
N PHE A 412 10.89 -14.64 22.78
CA PHE A 412 11.40 -14.23 21.48
C PHE A 412 10.50 -14.70 20.32
N GLU A 413 9.86 -15.87 20.47
CA GLU A 413 8.96 -16.45 19.50
C GLU A 413 7.70 -15.59 19.23
N ARG A 414 7.41 -14.61 20.07
CA ARG A 414 6.39 -13.58 19.81
C ARG A 414 6.88 -12.53 18.81
N PHE A 415 8.18 -12.40 18.64
CA PHE A 415 8.83 -11.48 17.73
C PHE A 415 9.15 -12.16 16.40
N VAL A 416 9.80 -13.32 16.44
CA VAL A 416 10.18 -14.11 15.27
C VAL A 416 9.80 -15.56 15.54
N SER A 417 9.00 -16.19 14.68
CA SER A 417 8.67 -17.60 14.79
C SER A 417 8.40 -18.23 13.42
N GLU A 418 8.78 -19.51 13.29
CA GLU A 418 8.53 -20.31 12.09
C GLU A 418 7.02 -20.47 11.79
N ALA A 419 6.21 -20.52 12.84
CA ALA A 419 4.77 -20.76 12.72
C ALA A 419 4.00 -19.56 12.14
N ARG A 420 4.52 -18.34 12.29
CA ARG A 420 3.83 -17.12 11.84
C ARG A 420 4.10 -16.80 10.39
N ASN A 421 5.24 -17.23 9.86
CA ASN A 421 5.71 -16.87 8.51
C ASN A 421 5.57 -15.34 8.21
N GLU A 422 5.69 -14.53 9.27
CA GLU A 422 5.67 -13.07 9.22
C GLU A 422 7.08 -12.57 9.51
N PRO A 423 7.58 -11.61 8.72
CA PRO A 423 8.87 -11.01 8.96
C PRO A 423 8.91 -10.23 10.28
N PRO A 424 10.10 -10.08 10.90
CA PRO A 424 10.25 -9.24 12.08
C PRO A 424 9.96 -7.77 11.75
N ASP A 425 9.32 -7.05 12.66
CA ASP A 425 9.05 -5.60 12.56
C ASP A 425 9.80 -4.90 13.70
N ILE A 426 10.94 -4.29 13.38
CA ILE A 426 11.77 -3.56 14.36
C ILE A 426 11.49 -2.06 14.21
N ASP A 427 10.71 -1.53 15.15
CA ASP A 427 10.48 -0.10 15.29
C ASP A 427 11.60 0.51 16.16
N VAL A 428 12.24 1.56 15.70
CA VAL A 428 13.22 2.32 16.48
C VAL A 428 12.78 3.77 16.58
N ASP A 429 12.55 4.21 17.80
CA ASP A 429 12.31 5.61 18.13
C ASP A 429 13.66 6.34 18.29
N PHE A 430 13.79 7.50 17.65
CA PHE A 430 14.94 8.39 17.76
C PHE A 430 14.52 9.73 18.36
N GLU A 431 15.46 10.48 18.90
CA GLU A 431 15.24 11.86 19.31
C GLU A 431 14.55 12.66 18.20
N HIS A 432 13.43 13.30 18.53
CA HIS A 432 12.63 14.03 17.54
C HIS A 432 13.45 15.10 16.82
N GLU A 433 14.26 15.90 17.54
CA GLU A 433 15.02 17.01 16.97
C GLU A 433 16.16 16.56 16.05
N ARG A 434 16.67 15.32 16.23
CA ARG A 434 17.85 14.82 15.50
C ARG A 434 17.56 13.64 14.57
N ARG A 435 16.32 13.19 14.49
CA ARG A 435 15.91 12.09 13.63
C ARG A 435 16.26 12.33 12.15
N GLU A 436 16.22 13.58 11.69
CA GLU A 436 16.55 13.90 10.29
C GLU A 436 18.00 13.55 9.95
N GLU A 437 18.94 13.65 10.88
CA GLU A 437 20.32 13.22 10.69
C GLU A 437 20.39 11.71 10.37
N VAL A 438 19.57 10.91 11.03
CA VAL A 438 19.49 9.45 10.81
C VAL A 438 18.89 9.15 9.42
N ILE A 439 17.83 9.86 9.05
CA ILE A 439 17.20 9.73 7.72
C ILE A 439 18.20 10.07 6.60
N GLN A 440 18.92 11.16 6.74
CA GLN A 440 19.91 11.57 5.73
C GLN A 440 21.13 10.64 5.71
N HIS A 441 21.49 10.01 6.85
CA HIS A 441 22.50 8.96 6.87
C HIS A 441 22.10 7.76 6.01
N ILE A 442 20.85 7.30 6.11
CA ILE A 442 20.33 6.19 5.29
C ILE A 442 20.47 6.52 3.80
N TYR A 443 20.07 7.73 3.38
CA TYR A 443 20.23 8.15 1.99
C TYR A 443 21.69 8.32 1.55
N ALA A 444 22.56 8.81 2.44
CA ALA A 444 24.00 8.94 2.14
C ALA A 444 24.67 7.57 1.99
N ARG A 445 24.26 6.61 2.80
CA ARG A 445 24.81 5.25 2.82
C ARG A 445 24.36 4.40 1.65
N TYR A 446 23.06 4.33 1.41
CA TYR A 446 22.45 3.42 0.42
C TYR A 446 22.13 4.09 -0.92
N GLY A 447 22.04 5.40 -0.95
CA GLY A 447 21.59 6.16 -2.12
C GLY A 447 20.07 6.16 -2.29
N ARG A 448 19.55 7.20 -2.95
CA ARG A 448 18.10 7.39 -3.17
C ARG A 448 17.48 6.39 -4.14
N HIS A 449 18.28 5.66 -4.88
CA HIS A 449 17.85 4.60 -5.79
C HIS A 449 17.75 3.22 -5.12
N ARG A 450 18.25 3.08 -3.89
CA ARG A 450 18.20 1.86 -3.08
C ARG A 450 17.41 2.04 -1.78
N ALA A 451 17.06 3.27 -1.41
CA ALA A 451 16.33 3.58 -0.19
C ALA A 451 15.17 4.53 -0.47
N GLY A 452 14.03 4.30 0.18
CA GLY A 452 12.85 5.16 0.10
C GLY A 452 11.89 4.89 1.25
N LEU A 453 11.12 5.92 1.62
CA LEU A 453 10.04 5.76 2.59
C LEU A 453 8.87 4.98 1.98
N CYS A 454 8.21 4.17 2.76
CA CYS A 454 6.93 3.57 2.41
C CYS A 454 5.86 4.66 2.19
N ALA A 455 4.89 4.40 1.32
CA ALA A 455 3.73 5.26 1.20
C ALA A 455 2.72 5.05 2.34
N THR A 456 1.84 6.02 2.47
CA THR A 456 0.56 5.87 3.17
C THR A 456 -0.54 6.28 2.21
N VAL A 457 -1.48 5.38 1.96
CA VAL A 457 -2.66 5.72 1.15
C VAL A 457 -3.63 6.51 2.02
N VAL A 458 -3.84 7.77 1.65
CA VAL A 458 -4.86 8.60 2.32
C VAL A 458 -6.21 8.28 1.71
N HIS A 459 -7.08 7.65 2.49
CA HIS A 459 -8.43 7.28 2.08
C HIS A 459 -9.46 8.36 2.50
N TYR A 460 -10.54 8.44 1.74
CA TYR A 460 -11.70 9.22 2.15
C TYR A 460 -12.28 8.69 3.45
N ARG A 461 -12.39 9.56 4.44
CA ARG A 461 -13.11 9.34 5.70
C ARG A 461 -14.31 10.27 5.77
N GLY A 462 -15.22 10.00 6.71
CA GLY A 462 -16.55 10.65 6.77
C GLY A 462 -16.52 12.16 6.55
N LYS A 463 -15.73 12.93 7.32
CA LYS A 463 -15.70 14.41 7.20
C LYS A 463 -15.28 14.89 5.81
N ARG A 464 -14.21 14.27 5.24
CA ARG A 464 -13.72 14.67 3.93
C ARG A 464 -14.66 14.24 2.81
N ALA A 465 -15.28 13.06 2.94
CA ALA A 465 -16.29 12.59 1.99
C ALA A 465 -17.50 13.52 1.97
N ILE A 466 -18.04 13.91 3.14
CA ILE A 466 -19.15 14.87 3.23
C ILE A 466 -18.78 16.20 2.59
N LEU A 467 -17.60 16.74 2.87
CA LEU A 467 -17.15 18.01 2.34
C LEU A 467 -17.05 17.99 0.80
N GLU A 468 -16.30 17.03 0.24
CA GLU A 468 -16.01 17.02 -1.21
C GLU A 468 -17.19 16.54 -2.04
N VAL A 469 -17.89 15.48 -1.62
CA VAL A 469 -19.11 15.01 -2.32
C VAL A 469 -20.25 16.00 -2.14
N GLY A 470 -20.44 16.57 -0.93
CA GLY A 470 -21.48 17.59 -0.69
C GLY A 470 -21.31 18.80 -1.62
N ARG A 471 -20.08 19.32 -1.76
CA ARG A 471 -19.77 20.40 -2.70
C ARG A 471 -20.01 20.00 -4.16
N ALA A 472 -19.55 18.82 -4.56
CA ALA A 472 -19.76 18.30 -5.91
C ALA A 472 -21.25 18.13 -6.24
N MET A 473 -22.06 17.74 -5.26
CA MET A 473 -23.51 17.61 -5.38
C MET A 473 -24.26 18.95 -5.22
N GLY A 474 -23.58 20.03 -4.85
CA GLY A 474 -24.17 21.36 -4.72
C GLY A 474 -24.91 21.60 -3.41
N LEU A 475 -24.60 20.89 -2.33
CA LEU A 475 -25.09 21.21 -1.00
C LEU A 475 -24.49 22.55 -0.52
N SER A 476 -25.26 23.31 0.28
CA SER A 476 -24.77 24.54 0.91
C SER A 476 -23.68 24.21 1.96
N GLU A 477 -22.77 25.17 2.19
CA GLU A 477 -21.73 25.01 3.23
C GLU A 477 -22.35 24.80 4.63
N ASP A 478 -23.50 25.39 4.93
CA ASP A 478 -24.23 25.19 6.18
C ASP A 478 -24.73 23.75 6.32
N THR A 479 -25.30 23.19 5.25
CA THR A 479 -25.71 21.77 5.22
C THR A 479 -24.54 20.84 5.39
N ILE A 480 -23.41 21.11 4.71
CA ILE A 480 -22.16 20.35 4.83
C ILE A 480 -21.61 20.44 6.25
N GLY A 481 -21.63 21.63 6.85
CA GLY A 481 -21.23 21.87 8.24
C GLY A 481 -22.09 21.10 9.23
N ALA A 482 -23.41 21.14 9.07
CA ALA A 482 -24.36 20.42 9.90
C ALA A 482 -24.15 18.90 9.83
N LEU A 483 -24.01 18.32 8.62
CA LEU A 483 -23.71 16.90 8.43
C LEU A 483 -22.35 16.50 9.04
N SER A 484 -21.33 17.33 8.87
CA SER A 484 -19.98 17.09 9.43
C SER A 484 -19.95 17.11 10.96
N SER A 485 -20.79 17.94 11.60
CA SER A 485 -20.87 18.07 13.07
C SER A 485 -21.41 16.82 13.74
N GLN A 486 -22.23 16.03 13.03
CA GLN A 486 -22.82 14.78 13.54
C GLN A 486 -21.82 13.61 13.56
N LEU A 487 -20.63 13.79 13.00
CA LEU A 487 -19.61 12.75 12.97
C LEU A 487 -18.75 12.76 14.24
N TRP A 488 -19.17 12.02 15.25
CA TRP A 488 -18.37 11.71 16.43
C TRP A 488 -17.77 10.31 16.30
N GLY A 489 -16.45 10.21 16.30
CA GLY A 489 -15.73 8.94 16.22
C GLY A 489 -15.57 8.38 14.81
N PHE A 490 -15.24 7.10 14.72
CA PHE A 490 -15.20 6.36 13.45
C PHE A 490 -16.62 6.23 12.91
N PHE A 491 -16.82 6.69 11.68
CA PHE A 491 -18.07 6.54 10.96
C PHE A 491 -18.47 5.06 10.95
N SER A 492 -19.51 4.69 11.69
CA SER A 492 -19.99 3.31 11.65
C SER A 492 -20.62 3.07 10.28
N ALA A 493 -20.38 1.89 9.71
CA ALA A 493 -20.95 1.47 8.42
C ALA A 493 -22.50 1.47 8.36
N LYS A 494 -23.17 1.84 9.47
CA LYS A 494 -24.64 1.91 9.59
C LYS A 494 -25.27 3.23 9.12
N GLY A 495 -24.46 4.22 8.74
CA GLY A 495 -24.98 5.49 8.23
C GLY A 495 -25.51 6.48 9.29
N LEU A 496 -25.82 7.71 8.85
CA LEU A 496 -26.57 8.67 9.65
C LEU A 496 -28.03 8.21 9.69
N GLU A 497 -28.53 7.96 10.90
CA GLU A 497 -29.93 7.61 11.10
C GLU A 497 -30.85 8.79 10.74
N ALA A 498 -32.03 8.49 10.17
CA ALA A 498 -33.01 9.52 9.79
C ALA A 498 -33.39 10.45 10.96
N SER A 499 -33.42 9.93 12.19
CA SER A 499 -33.63 10.69 13.41
C SER A 499 -32.60 11.80 13.62
N ARG A 500 -31.31 11.49 13.38
CA ARG A 500 -30.22 12.47 13.51
C ARG A 500 -30.22 13.51 12.40
N MET A 501 -30.67 13.13 11.17
CA MET A 501 -30.87 14.12 10.11
C MET A 501 -32.00 15.13 10.48
N ALA A 502 -33.08 14.64 11.06
CA ALA A 502 -34.17 15.49 11.52
C ALA A 502 -33.73 16.45 12.65
N GLU A 503 -32.86 16.01 13.57
CA GLU A 503 -32.31 16.85 14.65
C GLU A 503 -31.51 18.07 14.12
N ILE A 504 -30.92 17.97 12.93
CA ILE A 504 -30.18 19.07 12.29
C ILE A 504 -31.02 19.78 11.21
N GLY A 505 -32.31 19.53 11.18
CA GLY A 505 -33.24 20.18 10.26
C GLY A 505 -33.20 19.70 8.80
N LEU A 506 -32.66 18.49 8.55
CA LEU A 506 -32.58 17.90 7.21
C LEU A 506 -33.66 16.84 7.02
N ASP A 507 -34.30 16.87 5.84
CA ASP A 507 -35.29 15.86 5.46
C ASP A 507 -34.60 14.65 4.81
N ALA A 508 -34.57 13.53 5.54
CA ALA A 508 -34.02 12.27 5.06
C ALA A 508 -34.81 11.68 3.86
N SER A 509 -36.02 12.17 3.57
CA SER A 509 -36.81 11.73 2.41
C SER A 509 -36.47 12.50 1.12
N ASP A 510 -35.75 13.63 1.21
CA ASP A 510 -35.30 14.37 0.04
C ASP A 510 -34.46 13.50 -0.89
N PRO A 511 -34.89 13.32 -2.16
CA PRO A 511 -34.17 12.48 -3.12
C PRO A 511 -32.74 12.93 -3.40
N HIS A 512 -32.49 14.24 -3.43
CA HIS A 512 -31.15 14.80 -3.67
C HIS A 512 -30.22 14.52 -2.49
N LEU A 513 -30.69 14.73 -1.26
CA LEU A 513 -29.93 14.43 -0.05
C LEU A 513 -29.65 12.92 0.07
N ARG A 514 -30.64 12.06 -0.20
CA ARG A 514 -30.43 10.59 -0.21
C ARG A 514 -29.39 10.16 -1.22
N GLN A 515 -29.43 10.71 -2.44
CA GLN A 515 -28.43 10.39 -3.46
C GLN A 515 -27.04 10.87 -3.04
N THR A 516 -26.95 12.07 -2.48
CA THR A 516 -25.68 12.62 -1.96
C THR A 516 -25.11 11.73 -0.86
N MET A 517 -25.95 11.32 0.10
CA MET A 517 -25.53 10.41 1.16
C MET A 517 -25.07 9.05 0.65
N ALA A 518 -25.76 8.48 -0.34
CA ALA A 518 -25.35 7.23 -0.98
C ALA A 518 -23.95 7.36 -1.60
N LEU A 519 -23.66 8.45 -2.31
CA LEU A 519 -22.34 8.71 -2.88
C LEU A 519 -21.27 8.96 -1.81
N ILE A 520 -21.62 9.64 -0.71
CA ILE A 520 -20.70 9.80 0.44
C ILE A 520 -20.29 8.43 0.98
N TYR A 521 -21.24 7.50 1.14
CA TYR A 521 -20.93 6.15 1.61
C TYR A 521 -20.09 5.37 0.62
N GLU A 522 -20.37 5.50 -0.68
CA GLU A 522 -19.61 4.81 -1.73
C GLU A 522 -18.17 5.31 -1.83
N VAL A 523 -17.92 6.61 -1.58
CA VAL A 523 -16.58 7.19 -1.67
C VAL A 523 -15.72 6.92 -0.42
N ILE A 524 -16.34 6.64 0.73
CA ILE A 524 -15.59 6.28 1.95
C ILE A 524 -14.75 5.04 1.69
N GLY A 525 -13.45 5.11 1.99
CA GLY A 525 -12.49 4.06 1.72
C GLY A 525 -11.79 4.18 0.36
N PHE A 526 -12.25 5.05 -0.55
CA PHE A 526 -11.54 5.33 -1.80
C PHE A 526 -10.21 6.04 -1.51
N PRO A 527 -9.13 5.71 -2.23
CA PRO A 527 -7.88 6.41 -2.13
C PRO A 527 -8.03 7.83 -2.71
N ARG A 528 -7.48 8.81 -2.01
CA ARG A 528 -7.48 10.21 -2.43
C ARG A 528 -6.15 10.65 -3.01
N HIS A 529 -5.07 10.31 -2.33
CA HIS A 529 -3.68 10.54 -2.76
C HIS A 529 -2.74 9.68 -1.94
N LEU A 530 -1.48 9.58 -2.39
CA LEU A 530 -0.40 9.01 -1.62
C LEU A 530 0.25 10.08 -0.74
N SER A 531 0.62 9.68 0.48
CA SER A 531 1.43 10.44 1.42
C SER A 531 2.65 9.62 1.80
N GLN A 532 3.58 10.19 2.54
CA GLN A 532 4.71 9.45 3.09
C GLN A 532 4.33 8.78 4.42
N HIS A 533 4.83 7.59 4.68
CA HIS A 533 4.79 6.97 6.00
C HIS A 533 5.64 7.76 7.00
N VAL A 534 5.28 7.71 8.27
CA VAL A 534 5.96 8.48 9.32
C VAL A 534 7.42 8.11 9.50
N GLY A 535 7.84 6.88 9.18
CA GLY A 535 9.23 6.44 9.40
C GLY A 535 9.65 5.16 8.70
N GLY A 536 8.74 4.42 8.04
CA GLY A 536 9.05 3.13 7.42
C GLY A 536 9.95 3.27 6.21
N PHE A 537 11.21 2.85 6.32
CA PHE A 537 12.16 2.80 5.23
C PHE A 537 12.23 1.41 4.60
N ILE A 538 12.24 1.39 3.27
CA ILE A 538 12.61 0.24 2.47
C ILE A 538 14.04 0.47 2.00
N VAL A 539 14.92 -0.49 2.23
CA VAL A 539 16.33 -0.44 1.81
C VAL A 539 16.66 -1.75 1.11
N THR A 540 17.13 -1.71 -0.13
CA THR A 540 17.40 -2.89 -0.96
C THR A 540 18.87 -3.02 -1.32
N ASP A 541 19.34 -4.24 -1.55
CA ASP A 541 20.69 -4.51 -2.07
C ASP A 541 20.81 -4.01 -3.51
N GLY A 542 19.88 -4.39 -4.38
CA GLY A 542 19.77 -3.89 -5.75
C GLY A 542 19.05 -2.54 -5.83
N ARG A 543 18.65 -2.15 -7.03
CA ARG A 543 17.89 -0.91 -7.27
C ARG A 543 16.44 -1.04 -6.80
N LEU A 544 16.03 -0.22 -5.84
CA LEU A 544 14.64 -0.13 -5.36
C LEU A 544 13.71 0.39 -6.47
N ASP A 545 14.20 1.30 -7.31
CA ASP A 545 13.43 1.84 -8.43
C ASP A 545 13.23 0.86 -9.61
N GLU A 546 13.79 -0.36 -9.53
CA GLU A 546 13.44 -1.49 -10.38
C GLU A 546 12.41 -2.43 -9.73
N LEU A 547 12.24 -2.35 -8.42
CA LEU A 547 11.23 -3.09 -7.68
C LEU A 547 9.88 -2.36 -7.69
N VAL A 548 9.92 -1.06 -7.40
CA VAL A 548 8.76 -0.18 -7.24
C VAL A 548 9.11 1.26 -7.64
N PRO A 549 8.19 2.02 -8.27
CA PRO A 549 8.42 3.43 -8.56
C PRO A 549 8.66 4.27 -7.31
N ILE A 550 9.60 5.22 -7.44
CA ILE A 550 9.98 6.18 -6.41
C ILE A 550 9.55 7.58 -6.84
N GLU A 551 9.05 8.38 -5.91
CA GLU A 551 8.68 9.78 -6.13
C GLU A 551 9.26 10.72 -5.05
N ASN A 552 9.27 12.03 -5.32
CA ASN A 552 9.61 13.02 -4.31
C ASN A 552 8.58 13.03 -3.18
N ALA A 553 9.03 13.12 -1.93
CA ALA A 553 8.16 13.38 -0.80
C ALA A 553 7.76 14.88 -0.76
N THR A 554 6.74 15.22 0.04
CA THR A 554 6.40 16.62 0.34
C THR A 554 7.50 17.30 1.15
N MET A 555 8.19 16.55 2.01
CA MET A 555 9.36 17.04 2.74
C MET A 555 10.59 16.94 1.82
N GLU A 556 11.32 18.05 1.74
CA GLU A 556 12.54 18.12 0.95
C GLU A 556 13.57 17.06 1.39
N GLY A 557 14.35 16.58 0.46
CA GLY A 557 15.41 15.62 0.76
C GLY A 557 14.93 14.19 1.02
N ARG A 558 13.65 13.85 0.81
CA ARG A 558 13.11 12.51 1.00
C ARG A 558 12.46 11.98 -0.27
N THR A 559 12.45 10.65 -0.38
CA THR A 559 11.77 9.91 -1.45
C THR A 559 10.78 8.92 -0.87
N VAL A 560 9.72 8.62 -1.63
CA VAL A 560 8.63 7.72 -1.22
C VAL A 560 8.39 6.71 -2.34
N ILE A 561 8.22 5.44 -2.00
CA ILE A 561 7.73 4.43 -2.94
C ILE A 561 6.21 4.55 -3.09
N CYS A 562 5.62 3.98 -4.15
CA CYS A 562 4.16 4.09 -4.36
C CYS A 562 3.32 3.03 -3.61
N TRP A 563 3.93 2.10 -2.87
CA TRP A 563 3.25 1.05 -2.10
C TRP A 563 3.17 1.40 -0.62
N ASP A 564 2.05 1.05 0.00
CA ASP A 564 1.84 1.25 1.43
C ASP A 564 2.28 0.02 2.26
N LYS A 565 2.05 0.08 3.59
CA LYS A 565 2.43 -1.01 4.50
C LYS A 565 1.78 -2.34 4.11
N ASP A 566 0.48 -2.33 3.80
CA ASP A 566 -0.27 -3.56 3.50
C ASP A 566 0.23 -4.19 2.18
N ASP A 567 0.59 -3.34 1.21
CA ASP A 567 1.15 -3.76 -0.06
C ASP A 567 2.53 -4.44 0.12
N ILE A 568 3.44 -3.81 0.87
CA ILE A 568 4.79 -4.36 1.10
C ILE A 568 4.74 -5.63 1.94
N ASP A 569 3.90 -5.69 2.96
CA ASP A 569 3.71 -6.88 3.81
C ASP A 569 3.23 -8.06 2.96
N SER A 570 2.28 -7.84 2.03
CA SER A 570 1.76 -8.91 1.15
C SER A 570 2.79 -9.44 0.15
N LEU A 571 3.83 -8.66 -0.17
CA LEU A 571 4.96 -9.05 -1.02
C LEU A 571 6.17 -9.58 -0.25
N GLY A 572 6.11 -9.63 1.09
CA GLY A 572 7.22 -10.04 1.93
C GLY A 572 8.39 -9.05 1.93
N ILE A 573 8.13 -7.78 1.63
CA ILE A 573 9.12 -6.71 1.66
C ILE A 573 9.19 -6.17 3.08
N LEU A 574 10.38 -6.16 3.67
CA LEU A 574 10.59 -5.70 5.03
C LEU A 574 10.91 -4.20 5.07
N LYS A 575 10.41 -3.53 6.09
CA LYS A 575 10.71 -2.13 6.37
C LYS A 575 11.46 -1.99 7.69
N VAL A 576 12.23 -0.93 7.83
CA VAL A 576 12.81 -0.47 9.08
C VAL A 576 12.12 0.82 9.48
N ASP A 577 11.47 0.83 10.64
CA ASP A 577 10.78 2.02 11.12
C ASP A 577 11.74 2.95 11.89
N VAL A 578 12.05 4.08 11.26
CA VAL A 578 12.84 5.17 11.84
C VAL A 578 11.87 6.24 12.35
N LEU A 579 11.44 6.11 13.60
CA LEU A 579 10.40 6.93 14.19
C LEU A 579 10.97 8.09 15.02
N ALA A 580 10.12 9.05 15.38
CA ALA A 580 10.51 10.18 16.23
C ALA A 580 9.75 10.14 17.56
N LEU A 581 10.46 10.26 18.66
CA LEU A 581 9.87 10.36 19.98
C LEU A 581 10.40 11.60 20.73
N GLY A 582 9.53 12.59 20.96
CA GLY A 582 9.87 13.82 21.66
C GLY A 582 10.37 13.58 23.09
N MET A 583 9.90 12.50 23.76
CA MET A 583 10.35 12.15 25.10
C MET A 583 11.84 11.77 25.12
N LEU A 584 12.40 11.14 24.09
CA LEU A 584 13.85 10.86 24.03
C LEU A 584 14.67 12.15 23.99
N THR A 585 14.19 13.18 23.25
CA THR A 585 14.81 14.50 23.28
C THR A 585 14.74 15.13 24.68
N CYS A 586 13.62 15.01 25.38
CA CYS A 586 13.46 15.48 26.75
C CYS A 586 14.45 14.77 27.71
N ILE A 587 14.53 13.46 27.61
CA ILE A 587 15.45 12.65 28.45
C ILE A 587 16.92 13.02 28.18
N ARG A 588 17.32 13.18 26.90
CA ARG A 588 18.69 13.62 26.56
C ARG A 588 19.00 14.96 27.22
N LYS A 589 18.12 15.97 27.05
CA LYS A 589 18.29 17.28 27.67
C LYS A 589 18.36 17.19 29.20
N ALA A 590 17.59 16.29 29.83
CA ALA A 590 17.68 16.05 31.27
C ALA A 590 19.03 15.44 31.66
N PHE A 591 19.53 14.47 30.90
CA PHE A 591 20.85 13.87 31.15
C PHE A 591 21.98 14.90 31.04
N ASP A 592 21.91 15.79 30.03
CA ASP A 592 22.88 16.87 29.85
C ASP A 592 22.88 17.83 31.06
N LEU A 593 21.70 18.20 31.58
CA LEU A 593 21.55 19.04 32.74
C LEU A 593 22.09 18.34 34.03
N ILE A 594 21.81 17.05 34.21
CA ILE A 594 22.31 16.25 35.33
C ILE A 594 23.84 16.20 35.26
N ALA A 595 24.40 15.95 34.10
CA ALA A 595 25.86 15.90 33.93
C ALA A 595 26.51 17.25 34.27
N VAL A 596 25.94 18.37 33.85
CA VAL A 596 26.46 19.73 34.14
C VAL A 596 26.31 20.11 35.62
N HIS A 597 25.17 19.80 36.23
CA HIS A 597 24.88 20.28 37.59
C HIS A 597 25.25 19.30 38.71
N HIS A 598 25.28 18.00 38.43
CA HIS A 598 25.55 16.96 39.40
C HIS A 598 26.82 16.15 39.09
N GLY A 599 27.46 16.37 37.91
CA GLY A 599 28.69 15.66 37.54
C GLY A 599 28.48 14.17 37.23
N VAL A 600 27.24 13.71 37.04
CA VAL A 600 26.90 12.30 36.78
C VAL A 600 26.42 12.16 35.35
N ALA A 601 27.06 11.29 34.58
CA ALA A 601 26.66 10.96 33.21
C ALA A 601 25.78 9.70 33.17
N TYR A 602 24.52 9.85 32.80
CA TYR A 602 23.60 8.72 32.64
C TYR A 602 23.38 8.39 31.15
N SER A 603 23.09 7.13 30.90
CA SER A 603 22.51 6.64 29.66
C SER A 603 21.21 5.91 29.98
N LEU A 604 20.38 5.62 28.95
CA LEU A 604 19.13 4.85 29.13
C LEU A 604 19.36 3.48 29.82
N ALA A 605 20.52 2.86 29.58
CA ALA A 605 20.88 1.55 30.15
C ALA A 605 21.51 1.61 31.52
N THR A 606 22.02 2.78 31.95
CA THR A 606 22.75 2.95 33.24
C THR A 606 21.95 3.68 34.31
N LEU A 607 20.67 3.99 34.02
CA LEU A 607 19.76 4.52 35.05
C LEU A 607 19.61 3.52 36.17
N PRO A 608 19.66 3.96 37.45
CA PRO A 608 19.42 3.07 38.60
C PRO A 608 18.01 2.44 38.48
N PRO A 609 17.90 1.11 38.51
CA PRO A 609 16.62 0.43 38.46
C PRO A 609 15.92 0.43 39.81
N GLU A 610 14.62 0.25 39.81
CA GLU A 610 13.79 -0.11 40.96
C GLU A 610 13.84 0.89 42.13
N ASP A 611 13.87 2.21 41.85
CA ASP A 611 13.85 3.25 42.88
C ASP A 611 12.48 3.27 43.59
N PRO A 612 12.42 3.00 44.92
CA PRO A 612 11.15 2.91 45.65
C PRO A 612 10.41 4.25 45.73
N ASP A 613 11.09 5.40 45.73
CA ASP A 613 10.47 6.72 45.80
C ASP A 613 9.66 7.01 44.52
N VAL A 614 10.16 6.52 43.35
CA VAL A 614 9.43 6.61 42.07
C VAL A 614 8.14 5.78 42.12
N TYR A 615 8.19 4.56 42.66
CA TYR A 615 6.99 3.72 42.79
C TYR A 615 6.00 4.29 43.81
N ASP A 616 6.48 4.90 44.91
CA ASP A 616 5.61 5.58 45.85
C ASP A 616 4.91 6.80 45.23
N MET A 617 5.61 7.57 44.39
CA MET A 617 5.03 8.65 43.59
C MET A 617 3.94 8.12 42.66
N LEU A 618 4.20 7.03 41.94
CA LEU A 618 3.23 6.40 41.02
C LEU A 618 2.02 5.85 41.78
N CYS A 619 2.21 5.23 42.95
CA CYS A 619 1.11 4.75 43.80
C CYS A 619 0.18 5.87 44.26
N ARG A 620 0.65 7.11 44.37
CA ARG A 620 -0.18 8.30 44.64
C ARG A 620 -0.82 8.90 43.40
N ALA A 621 -0.63 8.27 42.22
CA ALA A 621 -1.04 8.80 40.91
C ALA A 621 -0.43 10.19 40.59
N ASP A 622 0.71 10.53 41.18
CA ASP A 622 1.45 11.75 40.87
C ASP A 622 2.35 11.51 39.64
N SER A 623 1.70 11.29 38.50
CA SER A 623 2.35 10.87 37.25
C SER A 623 2.12 11.83 36.09
N VAL A 624 1.63 13.06 36.33
CA VAL A 624 1.51 14.07 35.27
C VAL A 624 2.90 14.43 34.74
N GLY A 625 3.09 14.33 33.42
CA GLY A 625 4.38 14.52 32.76
C GLY A 625 5.27 13.28 32.73
N VAL A 626 4.84 12.16 33.32
CA VAL A 626 5.54 10.88 33.20
C VAL A 626 4.96 10.11 32.00
N PHE A 627 5.79 9.93 30.96
CA PHE A 627 5.39 9.33 29.69
C PHE A 627 4.71 7.97 29.87
N GLN A 628 3.58 7.77 29.18
CA GLN A 628 2.78 6.55 29.14
C GLN A 628 2.09 6.11 30.43
N VAL A 629 2.17 6.85 31.53
CA VAL A 629 1.44 6.57 32.78
C VAL A 629 0.63 7.78 33.28
N GLU A 630 0.40 8.78 32.42
CA GLU A 630 -0.26 10.04 32.73
C GLU A 630 -1.71 10.16 32.21
N SER A 631 -2.22 9.15 31.50
CA SER A 631 -3.62 9.21 31.06
C SER A 631 -4.58 9.06 32.23
N ARG A 632 -5.78 9.70 32.14
CA ARG A 632 -6.78 9.64 33.22
C ARG A 632 -7.09 8.20 33.65
N ALA A 633 -7.14 7.25 32.71
CA ALA A 633 -7.40 5.85 33.01
C ALA A 633 -6.22 5.20 33.76
N GLN A 634 -4.98 5.49 33.38
CA GLN A 634 -3.77 4.97 34.06
C GLN A 634 -3.63 5.58 35.44
N MET A 635 -3.77 6.90 35.60
CA MET A 635 -3.74 7.57 36.90
C MET A 635 -4.81 7.05 37.87
N ASN A 636 -6.00 6.66 37.39
CA ASN A 636 -7.03 6.01 38.21
C ASN A 636 -6.67 4.57 38.59
N PHE A 637 -5.84 3.90 37.80
CA PHE A 637 -5.47 2.51 38.02
C PHE A 637 -4.24 2.36 38.93
N LEU A 638 -3.25 3.25 38.85
CA LEU A 638 -2.02 3.24 39.63
C LEU A 638 -2.22 3.04 41.14
N PRO A 639 -3.11 3.78 41.84
CA PRO A 639 -3.34 3.60 43.29
C PRO A 639 -3.94 2.24 43.65
N ARG A 640 -4.67 1.62 42.71
CA ARG A 640 -5.28 0.30 42.91
C ARG A 640 -4.27 -0.80 42.65
N MET A 641 -3.43 -0.62 41.62
CA MET A 641 -2.40 -1.58 41.21
C MET A 641 -1.23 -1.58 42.18
N ARG A 642 -0.85 -0.41 42.71
CA ARG A 642 0.29 -0.21 43.62
C ARG A 642 1.58 -0.83 43.05
N PRO A 643 2.13 -0.29 41.96
CA PRO A 643 3.35 -0.83 41.36
C PRO A 643 4.52 -0.78 42.33
N ARG A 644 5.37 -1.82 42.35
CA ARG A 644 6.55 -1.94 43.16
C ARG A 644 7.78 -2.36 42.35
N THR A 645 7.56 -2.79 41.12
CA THR A 645 8.59 -3.21 40.19
C THR A 645 8.33 -2.65 38.81
N PHE A 646 9.35 -2.59 37.96
CA PHE A 646 9.20 -2.20 36.55
C PHE A 646 8.20 -3.10 35.81
N TYR A 647 8.16 -4.40 36.14
CA TYR A 647 7.23 -5.34 35.52
C TYR A 647 5.76 -5.02 35.85
N ASP A 648 5.48 -4.44 36.98
CA ASP A 648 4.13 -3.96 37.31
C ASP A 648 3.68 -2.87 36.30
N LEU A 649 4.58 -1.96 35.92
CA LEU A 649 4.29 -0.92 34.93
C LEU A 649 4.08 -1.51 33.54
N VAL A 650 4.84 -2.56 33.16
CA VAL A 650 4.63 -3.31 31.91
C VAL A 650 3.21 -3.89 31.86
N ILE A 651 2.74 -4.46 32.98
CA ILE A 651 1.38 -4.98 33.09
C ILE A 651 0.35 -3.85 32.98
N GLU A 652 0.57 -2.71 33.63
CA GLU A 652 -0.31 -1.56 33.55
C GLU A 652 -0.52 -1.09 32.11
N VAL A 653 0.57 -0.84 31.40
CA VAL A 653 0.55 -0.38 29.99
C VAL A 653 -0.06 -1.44 29.07
N ALA A 654 0.06 -2.73 29.42
CA ALA A 654 -0.56 -3.82 28.68
C ALA A 654 -2.09 -3.87 28.86
N ILE A 655 -2.58 -3.55 30.06
CA ILE A 655 -4.01 -3.59 30.41
C ILE A 655 -4.72 -2.31 29.97
N ILE A 656 -4.11 -1.14 30.23
CA ILE A 656 -4.67 0.18 29.92
C ILE A 656 -3.96 0.77 28.72
N ARG A 657 -4.49 0.50 27.53
CA ARG A 657 -4.00 1.03 26.27
C ARG A 657 -4.80 2.26 25.82
N PRO A 658 -4.22 3.17 24.99
CA PRO A 658 -5.00 4.20 24.32
C PRO A 658 -6.07 3.55 23.41
N GLY A 659 -7.35 3.82 23.70
CA GLY A 659 -8.48 3.23 23.00
C GLY A 659 -9.54 2.67 23.97
N PRO A 660 -10.62 2.08 23.47
CA PRO A 660 -11.61 1.45 24.34
C PRO A 660 -10.93 0.29 25.10
N ILE A 661 -11.13 0.28 26.43
CA ILE A 661 -10.66 -0.81 27.30
C ILE A 661 -11.23 -2.12 26.76
N GLN A 662 -10.37 -2.99 26.24
CA GLN A 662 -10.80 -4.28 25.74
C GLN A 662 -11.05 -5.23 26.91
N GLY A 663 -12.32 -5.40 27.24
CA GLY A 663 -12.80 -6.36 28.23
C GLY A 663 -12.55 -5.93 29.68
N ASP A 664 -13.28 -6.54 30.60
CA ASP A 664 -13.21 -6.33 32.05
C ASP A 664 -11.91 -6.87 32.71
N MET A 665 -10.76 -6.76 32.04
CA MET A 665 -9.48 -7.33 32.48
C MET A 665 -8.92 -6.67 33.76
N VAL A 666 -9.30 -5.40 34.00
CA VAL A 666 -8.84 -4.63 35.19
C VAL A 666 -9.30 -5.28 36.48
N HIS A 667 -10.56 -5.64 36.59
CA HIS A 667 -11.12 -6.24 37.81
C HIS A 667 -10.57 -7.64 38.13
N PRO A 668 -10.47 -8.57 37.18
CA PRO A 668 -9.86 -9.87 37.43
C PRO A 668 -8.38 -9.79 37.85
N TYR A 669 -7.61 -8.90 37.23
CA TYR A 669 -6.20 -8.74 37.57
C TYR A 669 -6.02 -8.27 39.01
N ILE A 670 -6.72 -7.18 39.42
CA ILE A 670 -6.63 -6.64 40.78
C ILE A 670 -7.09 -7.68 41.81
N ARG A 671 -8.18 -8.43 41.54
CA ARG A 671 -8.65 -9.50 42.43
C ARG A 671 -7.63 -10.64 42.64
N ARG A 672 -6.80 -10.92 41.63
CA ARG A 672 -5.75 -11.95 41.73
C ARG A 672 -4.47 -11.42 42.38
N ARG A 673 -4.22 -10.12 42.32
CA ARG A 673 -3.06 -9.47 42.91
C ARG A 673 -3.22 -9.26 44.43
N ASN A 674 -4.42 -8.94 44.91
CA ASN A 674 -4.78 -8.80 46.33
C ASN A 674 -5.17 -10.17 46.93
#